data_3eaaf2be0e72f75e5df1bec8a04571a4
#
_entry.id   3eaaf2be0e72f75e5df1bec8a04571a4
#
_cell.length_a   1.000
_cell.length_b   1.000
_cell.length_c   1.000
_cell.angle_alpha   90.00
_cell.angle_beta   90.00
_cell.angle_gamma   90.00
#
_symmetry.space_group_name_H-M   'P 1'
#
loop_
_entity.id
_entity.type
_entity.pdbx_description
1 polymer ?
#
loop_
_entity_poly.entity_id
_entity_poly.type
_entity_poly.pdbx_seq_one_letter_code
_entity_poly.pdbx_strand_id
1 'polypeptide(L)'
;MSMFSVGLSGLNAAQNALNTASNNISNVYTPGYNREIAKLGESSAGTGGVQVNDIERQFNQYVAEQLNSAKTQSSALETYYNQVTQIDNLLADRDAGLSPLMQNFFSSLEDLASSPSDPAARQGVLGNAETLSAQFRSFDSYLQDMQTNINSQLGDEVTQINNTTEQVAGLNKEIALARARTGEAPNSLLNQRDKLVSDLNERMDLRLNIQDGKTYNISLPNGQPLVTGTNSFQLETMEAEYDPQRTVIGYRDGGGNLSQLDEDVVTGGSLGGLMNFRQETLDKTQNQIGQLAVSLSSAMNEQHRQGVDLNGDQGENFFNIRAPQTYGYESNSDATITSAEFDPSRVDELRATDYTVSFDGANPVVTRNDNGQEVEFDQDAWDDDQELKFGGVTIEFSDPPAPIDGDQFEIQPVRRAGAGMEANISDLDKIAAGSFAEFEGNLDVGNISMADGALSTLPEGDEYSLTVDGNGVVSDSDLGSATMTVNGEAYDPNATAPTPPPLQAGDRIAIDGVEFTLNELPEAGEEASLNISLSDANTGDNRNALAMQNLQSQNVVGGRATVSGAYGAMVSDVGNRTNITEVNLDARQGLTDQLTAVQQSESGVNLDEEAANLIRYQQFYQANARVIDTAGKLMDTILNLRG
;
A
#
# COMPACT_ATOMS: atom_id res chain seq x y z
N MET A 1 14.26 -30.98 70.59
CA MET A 1 13.29 -30.95 69.51
C MET A 1 12.54 -32.28 69.44
N SER A 2 11.26 -32.21 69.24
CA SER A 2 10.45 -33.42 69.12
C SER A 2 10.58 -33.97 67.70
N MET A 3 10.97 -35.24 67.53
CA MET A 3 10.97 -35.93 66.25
C MET A 3 9.62 -35.79 65.50
N PHE A 4 8.58 -35.57 66.28
CA PHE A 4 7.23 -35.29 65.75
C PHE A 4 7.15 -34.00 64.93
N SER A 5 7.74 -32.88 65.41
CA SER A 5 7.73 -31.62 64.69
C SER A 5 8.56 -31.66 63.40
N VAL A 6 9.70 -32.42 63.39
CA VAL A 6 10.52 -32.62 62.22
C VAL A 6 9.77 -33.49 61.20
N GLY A 7 9.12 -34.60 61.64
CA GLY A 7 8.31 -35.42 60.78
C GLY A 7 7.10 -34.67 60.19
N LEU A 8 6.42 -33.84 60.95
CA LEU A 8 5.29 -33.05 60.49
C LEU A 8 5.71 -32.00 59.49
N SER A 9 6.83 -31.29 59.71
CA SER A 9 7.37 -30.31 58.75
C SER A 9 7.76 -30.97 57.42
N GLY A 10 8.42 -32.15 57.50
CA GLY A 10 8.78 -32.95 56.31
C GLY A 10 7.55 -33.45 55.53
N LEU A 11 6.51 -33.87 56.26
CA LEU A 11 5.25 -34.32 55.68
C LEU A 11 4.54 -33.17 54.91
N ASN A 12 4.44 -31.99 55.54
CA ASN A 12 3.86 -30.80 54.88
C ASN A 12 4.68 -30.38 53.65
N ALA A 13 5.98 -30.38 53.72
CA ALA A 13 6.86 -30.06 52.63
C ALA A 13 6.70 -31.08 51.44
N ALA A 14 6.62 -32.36 51.74
CA ALA A 14 6.38 -33.40 50.75
C ALA A 14 4.98 -33.27 50.11
N GLN A 15 3.96 -32.91 50.91
CA GLN A 15 2.60 -32.69 50.40
C GLN A 15 2.57 -31.52 49.41
N ASN A 16 3.21 -30.41 49.73
CA ASN A 16 3.27 -29.23 48.86
C ASN A 16 4.03 -29.58 47.55
N ALA A 17 5.14 -30.31 47.64
CA ALA A 17 5.90 -30.74 46.47
C ALA A 17 5.09 -31.72 45.58
N LEU A 18 4.29 -32.61 46.17
CA LEU A 18 3.36 -33.49 45.47
C LEU A 18 2.28 -32.67 44.75
N ASN A 19 1.70 -31.68 45.41
CA ASN A 19 0.70 -30.80 44.81
C ASN A 19 1.30 -30.02 43.62
N THR A 20 2.52 -29.47 43.76
CA THR A 20 3.22 -28.77 42.68
C THR A 20 3.46 -29.67 41.47
N ALA A 21 3.99 -30.92 41.68
CA ALA A 21 4.21 -31.85 40.59
C ALA A 21 2.89 -32.28 39.92
N SER A 22 1.82 -32.48 40.70
CA SER A 22 0.49 -32.77 40.19
C SER A 22 -0.08 -31.61 39.35
N ASN A 23 0.10 -30.35 39.79
CA ASN A 23 -0.30 -29.14 39.04
C ASN A 23 0.48 -29.07 37.75
N ASN A 24 1.79 -29.30 37.73
CA ASN A 24 2.59 -29.31 36.51
C ASN A 24 2.05 -30.34 35.52
N ILE A 25 1.81 -31.58 35.94
CA ILE A 25 1.25 -32.63 35.09
C ILE A 25 -0.11 -32.26 34.53
N SER A 26 -0.98 -31.67 35.36
CA SER A 26 -2.34 -31.28 34.95
C SER A 26 -2.36 -30.15 33.93
N ASN A 27 -1.36 -29.27 33.96
CA ASN A 27 -1.28 -28.07 33.13
C ASN A 27 -0.26 -28.19 31.97
N VAL A 28 0.25 -29.36 31.67
CA VAL A 28 1.26 -29.58 30.62
C VAL A 28 0.81 -29.06 29.25
N TYR A 29 -0.50 -29.10 28.94
CA TYR A 29 -1.10 -28.62 27.70
C TYR A 29 -1.75 -27.24 27.85
N THR A 30 -1.64 -26.59 29.00
CA THR A 30 -2.20 -25.25 29.21
C THR A 30 -1.28 -24.21 28.57
N PRO A 31 -1.72 -23.45 27.54
CA PRO A 31 -0.88 -22.45 26.88
C PRO A 31 -0.38 -21.40 27.88
N GLY A 32 0.91 -21.07 27.82
CA GLY A 32 1.54 -20.07 28.68
C GLY A 32 1.85 -20.57 30.11
N TYR A 33 1.58 -21.84 30.44
CA TYR A 33 1.95 -22.41 31.74
C TYR A 33 3.46 -22.67 31.80
N ASN A 34 4.08 -22.11 32.85
CA ASN A 34 5.49 -22.38 33.16
C ASN A 34 5.58 -23.38 34.32
N ARG A 35 6.50 -24.33 34.21
CA ARG A 35 6.79 -25.36 35.23
C ARG A 35 7.06 -24.70 36.59
N GLU A 36 6.49 -25.24 37.64
CA GLU A 36 6.69 -24.80 39.02
C GLU A 36 7.58 -25.79 39.80
N ILE A 37 8.45 -25.26 40.64
CA ILE A 37 9.32 -26.05 41.50
C ILE A 37 9.18 -25.59 42.95
N ALA A 38 8.84 -26.53 43.84
CA ALA A 38 8.83 -26.27 45.28
C ALA A 38 10.27 -26.18 45.83
N LYS A 39 10.69 -24.97 46.25
CA LYS A 39 11.98 -24.74 46.91
C LYS A 39 11.88 -25.08 48.38
N LEU A 40 12.57 -26.16 48.75
CA LEU A 40 12.64 -26.60 50.14
C LEU A 40 13.84 -26.00 50.81
N GLY A 41 13.68 -25.54 52.07
CA GLY A 41 14.75 -24.99 52.87
C GLY A 41 14.67 -25.46 54.32
N GLU A 42 15.71 -25.21 55.10
CA GLU A 42 15.70 -25.49 56.55
C GLU A 42 14.71 -24.54 57.26
N SER A 43 14.02 -25.06 58.28
CA SER A 43 13.12 -24.24 59.10
C SER A 43 13.92 -23.15 59.84
N SER A 44 13.60 -21.91 59.66
CA SER A 44 14.31 -20.74 60.19
C SER A 44 14.29 -20.59 61.71
N ALA A 45 13.48 -21.39 62.40
CA ALA A 45 13.27 -21.25 63.86
C ALA A 45 14.32 -21.95 64.72
N GLY A 46 15.43 -22.46 64.15
CA GLY A 46 16.44 -23.25 64.92
C GLY A 46 15.89 -24.57 65.46
N THR A 47 14.69 -24.95 65.05
CA THR A 47 13.94 -26.09 65.56
C THR A 47 14.18 -27.36 64.71
N GLY A 48 15.01 -27.29 63.65
CA GLY A 48 15.22 -28.36 62.67
C GLY A 48 13.95 -28.71 61.92
N GLY A 49 14.09 -29.40 60.81
CA GLY A 49 13.01 -29.75 59.90
C GLY A 49 13.13 -28.98 58.57
N VAL A 50 12.19 -29.21 57.66
CA VAL A 50 12.15 -28.63 56.35
C VAL A 50 10.87 -27.82 56.19
N GLN A 51 10.97 -26.70 55.47
CA GLN A 51 9.81 -25.91 55.07
C GLN A 51 9.86 -25.66 53.57
N VAL A 52 8.71 -25.38 52.97
CA VAL A 52 8.63 -24.82 51.61
C VAL A 52 8.89 -23.33 51.74
N ASN A 53 9.99 -22.88 51.20
CA ASN A 53 10.35 -21.48 51.19
C ASN A 53 9.58 -20.69 50.09
N ASP A 54 9.39 -21.34 48.92
CA ASP A 54 8.71 -20.76 47.75
C ASP A 54 8.27 -21.85 46.77
N ILE A 55 7.29 -21.56 45.95
CA ILE A 55 6.94 -22.33 44.73
C ILE A 55 7.30 -21.41 43.55
N GLU A 56 8.52 -21.59 43.05
CA GLU A 56 9.08 -20.78 41.99
C GLU A 56 8.72 -21.33 40.63
N ARG A 57 8.24 -20.44 39.73
CA ARG A 57 8.06 -20.80 38.33
C ARG A 57 9.40 -20.71 37.58
N GLN A 58 9.61 -21.67 36.67
CA GLN A 58 10.75 -21.65 35.77
C GLN A 58 10.44 -20.76 34.60
N PHE A 59 11.01 -19.54 34.58
CA PHE A 59 10.78 -18.55 33.54
C PHE A 59 12.08 -17.84 33.20
N ASN A 60 12.45 -17.88 31.92
CA ASN A 60 13.60 -17.15 31.39
C ASN A 60 13.12 -15.95 30.61
N GLN A 61 13.24 -14.76 31.20
CA GLN A 61 12.81 -13.50 30.60
C GLN A 61 13.54 -13.22 29.29
N TYR A 62 14.83 -13.52 29.18
CA TYR A 62 15.61 -13.25 27.97
C TYR A 62 15.13 -14.10 26.80
N VAL A 63 14.84 -15.38 27.00
CA VAL A 63 14.27 -16.26 25.97
C VAL A 63 12.87 -15.79 25.58
N ALA A 64 12.06 -15.37 26.55
CA ALA A 64 10.71 -14.85 26.29
C ALA A 64 10.75 -13.56 25.44
N GLU A 65 11.66 -12.63 25.73
CA GLU A 65 11.84 -11.40 24.95
C GLU A 65 12.29 -11.71 23.50
N GLN A 66 13.25 -12.61 23.34
CA GLN A 66 13.69 -13.06 22.00
C GLN A 66 12.56 -13.74 21.22
N LEU A 67 11.78 -14.61 21.86
CA LEU A 67 10.65 -15.27 21.25
C LEU A 67 9.55 -14.28 20.86
N ASN A 68 9.24 -13.32 21.72
CA ASN A 68 8.26 -12.27 21.43
C ASN A 68 8.70 -11.45 20.20
N SER A 69 9.97 -11.03 20.13
CA SER A 69 10.51 -10.32 18.96
C SER A 69 10.44 -11.17 17.68
N ALA A 70 10.76 -12.47 17.77
CA ALA A 70 10.65 -13.37 16.62
C ALA A 70 9.20 -13.53 16.15
N LYS A 71 8.24 -13.69 17.08
CA LYS A 71 6.81 -13.75 16.80
C LYS A 71 6.28 -12.48 16.13
N THR A 72 6.66 -11.29 16.63
CA THR A 72 6.30 -10.01 16.04
C THR A 72 6.69 -9.95 14.57
N GLN A 73 7.93 -10.35 14.25
CA GLN A 73 8.42 -10.34 12.87
C GLN A 73 7.77 -11.41 12.00
N SER A 74 7.57 -12.61 12.54
CA SER A 74 6.91 -13.70 11.82
C SER A 74 5.46 -13.37 11.51
N SER A 75 4.70 -12.83 12.48
CA SER A 75 3.29 -12.44 12.27
C SER A 75 3.13 -11.31 11.27
N ALA A 76 4.04 -10.32 11.26
CA ALA A 76 4.02 -9.26 10.26
C ALA A 76 4.21 -9.82 8.84
N LEU A 77 5.21 -10.70 8.67
CA LEU A 77 5.48 -11.33 7.36
C LEU A 77 4.36 -12.29 6.93
N GLU A 78 3.79 -13.05 7.85
CA GLU A 78 2.66 -13.95 7.56
C GLU A 78 1.44 -13.17 7.08
N THR A 79 1.10 -12.09 7.77
CA THR A 79 0.00 -11.22 7.38
C THR A 79 0.26 -10.57 6.03
N TYR A 80 1.45 -10.01 5.82
CA TYR A 80 1.85 -9.44 4.53
C TYR A 80 1.78 -10.48 3.41
N TYR A 81 2.34 -11.68 3.61
CA TYR A 81 2.35 -12.77 2.63
C TYR A 81 0.94 -13.19 2.23
N ASN A 82 0.03 -13.33 3.20
CA ASN A 82 -1.35 -13.69 2.94
C ASN A 82 -2.08 -12.65 2.07
N GLN A 83 -1.73 -11.38 2.20
CA GLN A 83 -2.32 -10.31 1.40
C GLN A 83 -1.66 -10.19 0.01
N VAL A 84 -0.33 -10.19 -0.06
CA VAL A 84 0.38 -10.03 -1.35
C VAL A 84 0.11 -11.19 -2.31
N THR A 85 -0.05 -12.40 -1.80
CA THR A 85 -0.40 -13.59 -2.60
C THR A 85 -1.76 -13.43 -3.31
N GLN A 86 -2.70 -12.68 -2.74
CA GLN A 86 -3.98 -12.42 -3.40
C GLN A 86 -3.80 -11.51 -4.63
N ILE A 87 -2.94 -10.47 -4.52
CA ILE A 87 -2.61 -9.61 -5.67
C ILE A 87 -1.80 -10.39 -6.71
N ASP A 88 -0.82 -11.19 -6.28
CA ASP A 88 -0.03 -12.01 -7.18
C ASP A 88 -0.91 -12.96 -8.00
N ASN A 89 -1.85 -13.65 -7.35
CA ASN A 89 -2.80 -14.53 -8.02
C ASN A 89 -3.73 -13.76 -8.98
N LEU A 90 -4.16 -12.55 -8.63
CA LEU A 90 -4.99 -11.70 -9.49
C LEU A 90 -4.24 -11.31 -10.77
N LEU A 91 -2.98 -10.88 -10.62
CA LEU A 91 -2.18 -10.36 -11.74
C LEU A 91 -1.58 -11.47 -12.61
N ALA A 92 -1.21 -12.60 -12.01
CA ALA A 92 -0.56 -13.72 -12.70
C ALA A 92 -1.53 -14.62 -13.47
N ASP A 93 -2.84 -14.35 -13.41
CA ASP A 93 -3.84 -15.12 -14.16
C ASP A 93 -3.59 -14.98 -15.68
N ARG A 94 -3.30 -16.10 -16.34
CA ARG A 94 -2.96 -16.12 -17.78
C ARG A 94 -4.18 -16.07 -18.68
N ASP A 95 -5.34 -16.43 -18.17
CA ASP A 95 -6.58 -16.54 -18.96
C ASP A 95 -7.46 -15.29 -18.78
N ALA A 96 -7.49 -14.74 -17.57
CA ALA A 96 -8.30 -13.57 -17.20
C ALA A 96 -7.46 -12.31 -16.92
N GLY A 97 -6.13 -12.34 -17.12
CA GLY A 97 -5.26 -11.19 -16.95
C GLY A 97 -5.40 -10.13 -18.04
N LEU A 98 -4.87 -8.93 -17.82
CA LEU A 98 -4.91 -7.83 -18.79
C LEU A 98 -4.09 -8.12 -20.06
N SER A 99 -2.99 -8.88 -19.96
CA SER A 99 -2.08 -9.10 -21.10
C SER A 99 -2.77 -9.73 -22.32
N PRO A 100 -3.50 -10.85 -22.21
CA PRO A 100 -4.21 -11.41 -23.37
C PRO A 100 -5.31 -10.49 -23.90
N LEU A 101 -5.99 -9.73 -23.04
CA LEU A 101 -7.05 -8.81 -23.47
C LEU A 101 -6.47 -7.61 -24.23
N MET A 102 -5.34 -7.06 -23.79
CA MET A 102 -4.62 -6.01 -24.54
C MET A 102 -4.17 -6.55 -25.91
N GLN A 103 -3.63 -7.77 -25.96
CA GLN A 103 -3.23 -8.38 -27.22
C GLN A 103 -4.42 -8.56 -28.16
N ASN A 104 -5.57 -9.04 -27.68
CA ASN A 104 -6.77 -9.20 -28.46
C ASN A 104 -7.31 -7.86 -28.99
N PHE A 105 -7.24 -6.81 -28.16
CA PHE A 105 -7.65 -5.46 -28.55
C PHE A 105 -6.78 -4.93 -29.71
N PHE A 106 -5.44 -4.99 -29.59
CA PHE A 106 -4.54 -4.56 -30.65
C PHE A 106 -4.62 -5.44 -31.91
N SER A 107 -4.89 -6.74 -31.77
CA SER A 107 -5.13 -7.61 -32.90
C SER A 107 -6.42 -7.25 -33.64
N SER A 108 -7.47 -6.82 -32.95
CA SER A 108 -8.69 -6.34 -33.62
C SER A 108 -8.49 -4.99 -34.32
N LEU A 109 -7.56 -4.15 -33.88
CA LEU A 109 -7.15 -2.95 -34.63
C LEU A 109 -6.37 -3.31 -35.91
N GLU A 110 -5.57 -4.38 -35.89
CA GLU A 110 -4.92 -4.93 -37.11
C GLU A 110 -5.97 -5.43 -38.10
N ASP A 111 -7.01 -6.15 -37.65
CA ASP A 111 -8.14 -6.58 -38.48
C ASP A 111 -8.89 -5.37 -39.06
N LEU A 112 -9.12 -4.32 -38.27
CA LEU A 112 -9.70 -3.07 -38.72
C LEU A 112 -8.84 -2.38 -39.78
N ALA A 113 -7.51 -2.29 -39.55
CA ALA A 113 -6.58 -1.72 -40.54
C ALA A 113 -6.55 -2.49 -41.83
N SER A 114 -6.79 -3.81 -41.80
CA SER A 114 -6.87 -4.65 -42.98
C SER A 114 -8.20 -4.47 -43.76
N SER A 115 -9.28 -4.08 -43.06
CA SER A 115 -10.61 -3.95 -43.64
C SER A 115 -11.40 -2.81 -42.95
N PRO A 116 -11.05 -1.54 -43.18
CA PRO A 116 -11.52 -0.41 -42.37
C PRO A 116 -13.02 -0.12 -42.47
N SER A 117 -13.66 -0.54 -43.58
CA SER A 117 -15.12 -0.39 -43.78
C SER A 117 -15.93 -1.64 -43.43
N ASP A 118 -15.27 -2.74 -42.99
CA ASP A 118 -16.01 -3.97 -42.65
C ASP A 118 -16.67 -3.84 -41.26
N PRO A 119 -18.03 -3.93 -41.17
CA PRO A 119 -18.72 -3.86 -39.90
C PRO A 119 -18.30 -4.95 -38.89
N ALA A 120 -17.85 -6.12 -39.36
CA ALA A 120 -17.39 -7.19 -38.46
C ALA A 120 -16.05 -6.86 -37.81
N ALA A 121 -15.09 -6.25 -38.52
CA ALA A 121 -13.83 -5.78 -37.99
C ALA A 121 -14.08 -4.65 -36.95
N ARG A 122 -14.94 -3.68 -37.26
CA ARG A 122 -15.34 -2.59 -36.37
C ARG A 122 -16.01 -3.09 -35.10
N GLN A 123 -16.94 -4.06 -35.23
CA GLN A 123 -17.57 -4.69 -34.05
C GLN A 123 -16.55 -5.46 -33.20
N GLY A 124 -15.54 -6.06 -33.82
CA GLY A 124 -14.43 -6.74 -33.14
C GLY A 124 -13.65 -5.77 -32.25
N VAL A 125 -13.33 -4.58 -32.76
CA VAL A 125 -12.63 -3.54 -31.99
C VAL A 125 -13.45 -3.10 -30.77
N LEU A 126 -14.73 -2.74 -30.95
CA LEU A 126 -15.58 -2.30 -29.85
C LEU A 126 -15.77 -3.41 -28.80
N GLY A 127 -16.02 -4.66 -29.23
CA GLY A 127 -16.20 -5.77 -28.30
C GLY A 127 -14.94 -6.07 -27.46
N ASN A 128 -13.75 -5.97 -28.07
CA ASN A 128 -12.49 -6.14 -27.35
C ASN A 128 -12.18 -4.92 -26.45
N ALA A 129 -12.52 -3.70 -26.87
CA ALA A 129 -12.41 -2.50 -26.04
C ALA A 129 -13.30 -2.56 -24.81
N GLU A 130 -14.56 -2.98 -24.96
CA GLU A 130 -15.50 -3.18 -23.83
C GLU A 130 -14.99 -4.25 -22.87
N THR A 131 -14.47 -5.37 -23.39
CA THR A 131 -13.93 -6.47 -22.56
C THR A 131 -12.70 -6.01 -21.79
N LEU A 132 -11.78 -5.30 -22.43
CA LEU A 132 -10.58 -4.75 -21.80
C LEU A 132 -10.94 -3.72 -20.72
N SER A 133 -11.84 -2.81 -21.02
CA SER A 133 -12.33 -1.80 -20.06
C SER A 133 -13.02 -2.46 -18.86
N ALA A 134 -13.85 -3.48 -19.08
CA ALA A 134 -14.49 -4.23 -18.01
C ALA A 134 -13.46 -4.91 -17.09
N GLN A 135 -12.34 -5.39 -17.65
CA GLN A 135 -11.27 -6.00 -16.85
C GLN A 135 -10.52 -4.97 -16.01
N PHE A 136 -10.24 -3.77 -16.52
CA PHE A 136 -9.66 -2.68 -15.73
C PHE A 136 -10.57 -2.30 -14.56
N ARG A 137 -11.88 -2.16 -14.80
CA ARG A 137 -12.86 -1.91 -13.72
C ARG A 137 -12.92 -3.04 -12.71
N SER A 138 -12.83 -4.31 -13.15
CA SER A 138 -12.80 -5.46 -12.26
C SER A 138 -11.57 -5.47 -11.36
N PHE A 139 -10.40 -5.14 -11.89
CA PHE A 139 -9.16 -5.04 -11.11
C PHE A 139 -9.22 -3.89 -10.10
N ASP A 140 -9.69 -2.71 -10.53
CA ASP A 140 -9.88 -1.58 -9.64
C ASP A 140 -10.85 -1.93 -8.48
N SER A 141 -11.99 -2.55 -8.79
CA SER A 141 -12.97 -2.98 -7.79
C SER A 141 -12.37 -3.96 -6.80
N TYR A 142 -11.64 -4.97 -7.27
CA TYR A 142 -11.01 -5.97 -6.41
C TYR A 142 -9.98 -5.33 -5.45
N LEU A 143 -9.13 -4.43 -5.96
CA LEU A 143 -8.14 -3.73 -5.14
C LEU A 143 -8.81 -2.79 -4.13
N GLN A 144 -9.94 -2.18 -4.48
CA GLN A 144 -10.75 -1.37 -3.57
C GLN A 144 -11.42 -2.21 -2.48
N ASP A 145 -11.91 -3.40 -2.82
CA ASP A 145 -12.45 -4.34 -1.84
C ASP A 145 -11.35 -4.80 -0.86
N MET A 146 -10.13 -5.02 -1.34
CA MET A 146 -8.98 -5.28 -0.48
C MET A 146 -8.69 -4.11 0.47
N GLN A 147 -8.72 -2.87 -0.01
CA GLN A 147 -8.55 -1.67 0.83
C GLN A 147 -9.60 -1.65 1.96
N THR A 148 -10.86 -1.89 1.62
CA THR A 148 -11.97 -1.95 2.59
C THR A 148 -11.79 -3.08 3.61
N ASN A 149 -11.32 -4.24 3.14
CA ASN A 149 -11.01 -5.37 4.00
C ASN A 149 -9.87 -5.06 4.98
N ILE A 150 -8.80 -4.41 4.50
CA ILE A 150 -7.70 -4.00 5.38
C ILE A 150 -8.18 -3.00 6.43
N ASN A 151 -8.99 -2.01 6.05
CA ASN A 151 -9.59 -1.07 6.99
C ASN A 151 -10.38 -1.80 8.10
N SER A 152 -11.15 -2.83 7.74
CA SER A 152 -11.90 -3.65 8.70
C SER A 152 -10.97 -4.46 9.60
N GLN A 153 -9.92 -5.10 9.04
CA GLN A 153 -8.94 -5.87 9.80
C GLN A 153 -8.15 -4.99 10.78
N LEU A 154 -7.81 -3.74 10.39
CA LEU A 154 -7.18 -2.76 11.29
C LEU A 154 -8.07 -2.47 12.50
N GLY A 155 -9.39 -2.30 12.29
CA GLY A 155 -10.37 -2.12 13.37
C GLY A 155 -10.44 -3.31 14.32
N ASP A 156 -10.42 -4.53 13.79
CA ASP A 156 -10.43 -5.76 14.58
C ASP A 156 -9.14 -5.89 15.40
N GLU A 157 -7.97 -5.63 14.81
CA GLU A 157 -6.69 -5.67 15.51
C GLU A 157 -6.62 -4.63 16.62
N VAL A 158 -7.03 -3.39 16.37
CA VAL A 158 -7.10 -2.32 17.40
C VAL A 158 -8.00 -2.74 18.56
N THR A 159 -9.16 -3.33 18.28
CA THR A 159 -10.07 -3.84 19.31
C THR A 159 -9.42 -4.93 20.17
N GLN A 160 -8.73 -5.87 19.54
CA GLN A 160 -8.03 -6.95 20.25
C GLN A 160 -6.86 -6.42 21.09
N ILE A 161 -6.10 -5.47 20.55
CA ILE A 161 -4.99 -4.80 21.27
C ILE A 161 -5.52 -4.10 22.51
N ASN A 162 -6.58 -3.30 22.39
CA ASN A 162 -7.21 -2.60 23.52
C ASN A 162 -7.70 -3.57 24.60
N ASN A 163 -8.40 -4.64 24.22
CA ASN A 163 -8.86 -5.66 25.14
C ASN A 163 -7.70 -6.33 25.88
N THR A 164 -6.61 -6.61 25.17
CA THR A 164 -5.44 -7.27 25.77
C THR A 164 -4.66 -6.32 26.70
N THR A 165 -4.49 -5.06 26.33
CA THR A 165 -3.82 -4.06 27.17
C THR A 165 -4.60 -3.78 28.47
N GLU A 166 -5.94 -3.73 28.40
CA GLU A 166 -6.81 -3.60 29.57
C GLU A 166 -6.67 -4.82 30.51
N GLN A 167 -6.65 -6.04 29.96
CA GLN A 167 -6.42 -7.25 30.76
C GLN A 167 -5.03 -7.25 31.42
N VAL A 168 -3.98 -6.83 30.72
CA VAL A 168 -2.63 -6.70 31.31
C VAL A 168 -2.63 -5.68 32.48
N ALA A 169 -3.28 -4.52 32.32
CA ALA A 169 -3.43 -3.53 33.38
C ALA A 169 -4.21 -4.10 34.57
N GLY A 170 -5.28 -4.85 34.31
CA GLY A 170 -6.05 -5.58 35.33
C GLY A 170 -5.20 -6.60 36.09
N LEU A 171 -4.42 -7.42 35.39
CA LEU A 171 -3.52 -8.38 36.01
C LEU A 171 -2.40 -7.72 36.81
N ASN A 172 -1.86 -6.59 36.37
CA ASN A 172 -0.91 -5.80 37.16
C ASN A 172 -1.52 -5.41 38.54
N LYS A 173 -2.78 -4.99 38.55
CA LYS A 173 -3.53 -4.65 39.75
C LYS A 173 -3.73 -5.87 40.66
N GLU A 174 -4.19 -6.98 40.08
CA GLU A 174 -4.40 -8.24 40.86
C GLU A 174 -3.11 -8.76 41.46
N ILE A 175 -2.02 -8.78 40.69
CA ILE A 175 -0.69 -9.16 41.13
C ILE A 175 -0.21 -8.25 42.28
N ALA A 176 -0.38 -6.94 42.17
CA ALA A 176 -0.01 -6.00 43.21
C ALA A 176 -0.81 -6.23 44.50
N LEU A 177 -2.11 -6.47 44.42
CA LEU A 177 -2.97 -6.77 45.54
C LEU A 177 -2.62 -8.13 46.19
N ALA A 178 -2.34 -9.15 45.42
CA ALA A 178 -1.93 -10.46 45.91
C ALA A 178 -0.61 -10.33 46.70
N ARG A 179 0.38 -9.65 46.12
CA ARG A 179 1.66 -9.40 46.81
C ARG A 179 1.51 -8.62 48.13
N ALA A 180 0.64 -7.63 48.14
CA ALA A 180 0.37 -6.86 49.37
C ALA A 180 -0.23 -7.73 50.50
N ARG A 181 -0.95 -8.80 50.14
CA ARG A 181 -1.59 -9.73 51.09
C ARG A 181 -0.68 -10.87 51.55
N THR A 182 0.07 -11.46 50.60
CA THR A 182 0.82 -12.71 50.83
C THR A 182 2.33 -12.54 50.77
N GLY A 183 2.84 -11.39 50.36
CA GLY A 183 4.26 -11.13 50.09
C GLY A 183 4.73 -11.55 48.67
N GLU A 184 3.99 -12.41 48.00
CA GLU A 184 4.36 -13.00 46.74
C GLU A 184 3.20 -12.92 45.72
N ALA A 185 3.53 -12.95 44.41
CA ALA A 185 2.54 -12.99 43.38
C ALA A 185 2.18 -14.44 43.05
N PRO A 186 0.89 -14.77 42.83
CA PRO A 186 0.50 -16.09 42.32
C PRO A 186 1.08 -16.35 40.93
N ASN A 187 1.75 -17.49 40.76
CA ASN A 187 2.36 -17.89 39.48
C ASN A 187 1.37 -17.92 38.34
N SER A 188 0.12 -18.32 38.59
CA SER A 188 -0.95 -18.36 37.60
C SER A 188 -1.23 -16.98 36.99
N LEU A 189 -1.25 -15.89 37.78
CA LEU A 189 -1.45 -14.54 37.29
C LEU A 189 -0.24 -14.05 36.49
N LEU A 190 0.97 -14.43 36.91
CA LEU A 190 2.19 -14.13 36.17
C LEU A 190 2.21 -14.81 34.81
N ASN A 191 1.85 -16.09 34.76
CA ASN A 191 1.74 -16.86 33.50
C ASN A 191 0.71 -16.26 32.55
N GLN A 192 -0.47 -15.89 33.05
CA GLN A 192 -1.50 -15.23 32.23
C GLN A 192 -1.02 -13.90 31.68
N ARG A 193 -0.34 -13.07 32.49
CA ARG A 193 0.19 -11.79 32.03
C ARG A 193 1.27 -11.96 30.96
N ASP A 194 2.20 -12.88 31.14
CA ASP A 194 3.25 -13.17 30.16
C ASP A 194 2.66 -13.70 28.85
N LYS A 195 1.61 -14.53 28.91
CA LYS A 195 0.87 -14.99 27.73
C LYS A 195 0.22 -13.85 26.98
N LEU A 196 -0.49 -12.94 27.70
CA LEU A 196 -1.12 -11.76 27.06
C LEU A 196 -0.09 -10.83 26.41
N VAL A 197 1.09 -10.64 27.02
CA VAL A 197 2.17 -9.87 26.42
C VAL A 197 2.69 -10.58 25.15
N SER A 198 2.83 -11.90 25.18
CA SER A 198 3.20 -12.66 23.97
C SER A 198 2.16 -12.53 22.87
N ASP A 199 0.85 -12.62 23.19
CA ASP A 199 -0.23 -12.45 22.23
C ASP A 199 -0.28 -11.04 21.64
N LEU A 200 0.06 -10.04 22.47
CA LEU A 200 0.14 -8.64 22.02
C LEU A 200 1.30 -8.43 21.03
N ASN A 201 2.44 -9.10 21.25
CA ASN A 201 3.58 -9.06 20.33
C ASN A 201 3.29 -9.74 18.97
N GLU A 202 2.35 -10.68 18.91
CA GLU A 202 1.89 -11.24 17.62
C GLU A 202 1.06 -10.22 16.83
N ARG A 203 0.46 -9.20 17.52
CA ARG A 203 -0.39 -8.19 16.91
C ARG A 203 0.33 -6.91 16.52
N MET A 204 1.32 -6.49 17.32
CA MET A 204 2.07 -5.26 17.08
C MET A 204 3.44 -5.26 17.73
N ASP A 205 4.32 -4.39 17.27
CA ASP A 205 5.62 -4.15 17.91
C ASP A 205 5.46 -3.37 19.21
N LEU A 206 6.13 -3.82 20.26
CA LEU A 206 5.98 -3.29 21.61
C LEU A 206 7.31 -3.21 22.35
N ARG A 207 7.39 -2.26 23.28
CA ARG A 207 8.45 -2.18 24.28
C ARG A 207 7.89 -2.53 25.64
N LEU A 208 8.37 -3.64 26.21
CA LEU A 208 8.06 -4.03 27.59
C LEU A 208 9.10 -3.44 28.53
N ASN A 209 8.66 -2.65 29.51
CA ASN A 209 9.49 -2.13 30.61
C ASN A 209 8.97 -2.70 31.93
N ILE A 210 9.83 -3.43 32.64
CA ILE A 210 9.50 -4.05 33.94
C ILE A 210 9.96 -3.12 35.05
N GLN A 211 9.02 -2.38 35.64
CA GLN A 211 9.30 -1.48 36.75
C GLN A 211 9.48 -2.24 38.07
N ASP A 212 10.57 -1.96 38.78
CA ASP A 212 10.93 -2.59 40.06
C ASP A 212 10.94 -4.14 40.02
N GLY A 213 11.19 -4.72 38.78
CA GLY A 213 11.16 -6.13 38.54
C GLY A 213 9.78 -6.80 38.65
N LYS A 214 8.70 -6.02 38.67
CA LYS A 214 7.37 -6.53 39.09
C LYS A 214 6.19 -6.03 38.25
N THR A 215 6.15 -4.77 37.88
CA THR A 215 5.04 -4.17 37.16
C THR A 215 5.38 -4.03 35.69
N TYR A 216 4.53 -4.54 34.80
CA TYR A 216 4.70 -4.44 33.37
C TYR A 216 4.13 -3.14 32.87
N ASN A 217 4.98 -2.32 32.30
CA ASN A 217 4.59 -1.15 31.51
C ASN A 217 4.86 -1.46 30.03
N ILE A 218 3.89 -1.19 29.18
CA ILE A 218 3.96 -1.47 27.75
C ILE A 218 3.84 -0.16 27.01
N SER A 219 4.72 0.08 26.06
CA SER A 219 4.69 1.27 25.20
C SER A 219 4.87 0.88 23.72
N LEU A 220 4.42 1.77 22.83
CA LEU A 220 4.75 1.76 21.43
C LEU A 220 6.26 2.02 21.22
N PRO A 221 6.81 1.71 20.02
CA PRO A 221 8.22 1.99 19.68
C PRO A 221 8.62 3.45 19.84
N ASN A 222 7.70 4.40 19.61
CA ASN A 222 7.91 5.84 19.79
C ASN A 222 7.85 6.30 21.26
N GLY A 223 7.52 5.38 22.20
CA GLY A 223 7.46 5.66 23.62
C GLY A 223 6.09 6.01 24.19
N GLN A 224 5.05 6.15 23.36
CA GLN A 224 3.68 6.36 23.84
C GLN A 224 3.20 5.14 24.64
N PRO A 225 2.69 5.34 25.87
CA PRO A 225 2.31 4.23 26.73
C PRO A 225 0.98 3.60 26.31
N LEU A 226 0.92 2.28 26.30
CA LEU A 226 -0.32 1.50 26.18
C LEU A 226 -0.77 0.97 27.55
N VAL A 227 0.18 0.61 28.42
CA VAL A 227 -0.09 0.21 29.80
C VAL A 227 0.92 0.89 30.72
N THR A 228 0.46 1.60 31.72
CA THR A 228 1.30 2.16 32.78
C THR A 228 0.72 1.79 34.15
N GLY A 229 1.40 0.91 34.85
CA GLY A 229 0.93 0.38 36.10
C GLY A 229 -0.40 -0.34 35.96
N THR A 230 -1.47 0.24 36.49
CA THR A 230 -2.84 -0.32 36.46
C THR A 230 -3.75 0.39 35.45
N ASN A 231 -3.22 1.28 34.62
CA ASN A 231 -3.97 2.05 33.64
C ASN A 231 -3.60 1.59 32.24
N SER A 232 -4.60 1.50 31.36
CA SER A 232 -4.44 1.27 29.92
C SER A 232 -4.82 2.52 29.14
N PHE A 233 -4.17 2.72 28.00
CA PHE A 233 -4.46 3.74 26.99
C PHE A 233 -4.98 3.05 25.75
N GLN A 234 -5.83 3.72 25.00
CA GLN A 234 -6.53 3.10 23.88
C GLN A 234 -6.01 3.58 22.55
N LEU A 235 -5.97 2.68 21.61
CA LEU A 235 -5.86 2.98 20.19
C LEU A 235 -7.29 3.07 19.62
N GLU A 236 -7.47 3.93 18.63
CA GLU A 236 -8.74 4.06 17.90
C GLU A 236 -8.48 4.08 16.41
N THR A 237 -9.42 3.58 15.64
CA THR A 237 -9.40 3.77 14.19
C THR A 237 -10.07 5.09 13.85
N MET A 238 -9.48 5.83 12.92
CA MET A 238 -10.01 7.08 12.41
C MET A 238 -9.81 7.15 10.90
N GLU A 239 -10.54 8.03 10.22
CA GLU A 239 -10.27 8.35 8.82
C GLU A 239 -8.97 9.16 8.72
N ALA A 240 -8.19 8.94 7.67
CA ALA A 240 -7.00 9.75 7.43
C ALA A 240 -7.43 11.17 7.04
N GLU A 241 -6.72 12.18 7.54
CA GLU A 241 -7.03 13.59 7.24
C GLU A 241 -6.95 13.91 5.74
N TYR A 242 -6.15 13.14 5.00
CA TYR A 242 -5.87 13.32 3.58
C TYR A 242 -6.62 12.35 2.66
N ASP A 243 -7.27 11.32 3.18
CA ASP A 243 -8.02 10.34 2.38
C ASP A 243 -9.13 9.70 3.23
N PRO A 244 -10.40 10.12 3.05
CA PRO A 244 -11.53 9.58 3.81
C PRO A 244 -11.77 8.07 3.60
N GLN A 245 -11.22 7.47 2.53
CA GLN A 245 -11.33 6.04 2.27
C GLN A 245 -10.26 5.22 3.00
N ARG A 246 -9.28 5.90 3.62
CA ARG A 246 -8.15 5.27 4.31
C ARG A 246 -8.36 5.32 5.82
N THR A 247 -8.46 4.17 6.45
CA THR A 247 -8.44 4.05 7.91
C THR A 247 -7.01 4.08 8.42
N VAL A 248 -6.75 4.94 9.39
CA VAL A 248 -5.49 5.08 10.13
C VAL A 248 -5.70 4.82 11.61
N ILE A 249 -4.61 4.69 12.36
CA ILE A 249 -4.65 4.44 13.79
C ILE A 249 -4.41 5.72 14.53
N GLY A 250 -5.31 6.06 15.45
CA GLY A 250 -5.17 7.14 16.41
C GLY A 250 -4.79 6.62 17.78
N TYR A 251 -4.08 7.43 18.52
CA TYR A 251 -3.74 7.22 19.92
C TYR A 251 -4.50 8.19 20.81
N ARG A 252 -5.23 7.66 21.82
CA ARG A 252 -5.94 8.46 22.80
C ARG A 252 -5.08 8.63 24.05
N ASP A 253 -4.66 9.85 24.33
CA ASP A 253 -3.84 10.18 25.50
C ASP A 253 -4.63 10.13 26.81
N GLY A 254 -3.93 10.31 27.96
CA GLY A 254 -4.55 10.35 29.28
C GLY A 254 -5.46 11.56 29.52
N GLY A 255 -5.42 12.58 28.66
CA GLY A 255 -6.30 13.74 28.65
C GLY A 255 -7.56 13.53 27.82
N GLY A 256 -7.63 12.43 27.07
CA GLY A 256 -8.73 12.11 26.16
C GLY A 256 -8.56 12.68 24.75
N ASN A 257 -7.42 13.31 24.43
CA ASN A 257 -7.15 13.82 23.09
C ASN A 257 -6.78 12.65 22.18
N LEU A 258 -7.38 12.63 20.99
CA LEU A 258 -7.06 11.68 19.92
C LEU A 258 -6.07 12.33 18.96
N SER A 259 -4.97 11.65 18.66
CA SER A 259 -3.99 12.06 17.67
C SER A 259 -3.67 10.91 16.74
N GLN A 260 -3.54 11.18 15.44
CA GLN A 260 -3.11 10.18 14.48
C GLN A 260 -1.69 9.70 14.82
N LEU A 261 -1.45 8.38 14.69
CA LEU A 261 -0.12 7.79 14.76
C LEU A 261 0.49 7.77 13.36
N ASP A 262 1.75 8.13 13.27
CA ASP A 262 2.51 7.92 12.04
C ASP A 262 2.53 6.43 11.72
N GLU A 263 2.26 6.07 10.48
CA GLU A 263 2.20 4.67 10.05
C GLU A 263 3.52 3.92 10.29
N ASP A 264 4.64 4.61 10.24
CA ASP A 264 5.99 4.09 10.50
C ASP A 264 6.24 3.68 11.98
N VAL A 265 5.38 4.06 12.89
CA VAL A 265 5.49 3.69 14.31
C VAL A 265 5.14 2.22 14.55
N VAL A 266 4.26 1.65 13.72
CA VAL A 266 3.76 0.27 13.86
C VAL A 266 4.22 -0.57 12.70
N THR A 267 5.37 -1.23 12.85
CA THR A 267 6.01 -2.01 11.77
C THR A 267 5.95 -3.52 11.97
N GLY A 268 5.60 -3.99 13.16
CA GLY A 268 5.60 -5.40 13.52
C GLY A 268 4.22 -5.96 13.88
N GLY A 269 4.12 -7.27 13.99
CA GLY A 269 2.87 -7.98 14.24
C GLY A 269 1.89 -7.95 13.06
N SER A 270 0.72 -8.54 13.25
CA SER A 270 -0.33 -8.55 12.21
C SER A 270 -0.72 -7.14 11.76
N LEU A 271 -0.80 -6.19 12.72
CA LEU A 271 -1.12 -4.80 12.44
C LEU A 271 -0.09 -4.14 11.51
N GLY A 272 1.21 -4.26 11.85
CA GLY A 272 2.29 -3.76 11.00
C GLY A 272 2.35 -4.45 9.64
N GLY A 273 2.05 -5.76 9.59
CA GLY A 273 1.96 -6.51 8.33
C GLY A 273 0.87 -5.96 7.38
N LEU A 274 -0.31 -5.59 7.91
CA LEU A 274 -1.39 -4.96 7.14
C LEU A 274 -0.99 -3.58 6.63
N MET A 275 -0.37 -2.75 7.48
CA MET A 275 0.03 -1.39 7.12
C MET A 275 1.14 -1.40 6.06
N ASN A 276 2.16 -2.23 6.24
CA ASN A 276 3.25 -2.39 5.26
C ASN A 276 2.73 -2.91 3.91
N PHE A 277 1.82 -3.90 3.93
CA PHE A 277 1.20 -4.40 2.71
C PHE A 277 0.43 -3.30 1.98
N ARG A 278 -0.37 -2.52 2.71
CA ARG A 278 -1.14 -1.41 2.14
C ARG A 278 -0.22 -0.42 1.42
N GLN A 279 0.80 0.08 2.12
CA GLN A 279 1.72 1.10 1.62
C GLN A 279 2.61 0.58 0.49
N GLU A 280 3.25 -0.58 0.68
CA GLU A 280 4.28 -1.06 -0.24
C GLU A 280 3.73 -1.80 -1.46
N THR A 281 2.53 -2.39 -1.36
CA THR A 281 2.00 -3.25 -2.42
C THR A 281 0.65 -2.79 -2.93
N LEU A 282 -0.35 -2.62 -2.07
CA LEU A 282 -1.72 -2.32 -2.52
C LEU A 282 -1.79 -0.95 -3.20
N ASP A 283 -1.35 0.12 -2.52
CA ASP A 283 -1.37 1.49 -3.03
C ASP A 283 -0.57 1.58 -4.33
N LYS A 284 0.62 0.95 -4.36
CA LYS A 284 1.46 0.90 -5.56
C LYS A 284 0.77 0.18 -6.72
N THR A 285 0.12 -0.97 -6.46
CA THR A 285 -0.57 -1.74 -7.51
C THR A 285 -1.78 -0.98 -8.05
N GLN A 286 -2.58 -0.33 -7.17
CA GLN A 286 -3.69 0.53 -7.58
C GLN A 286 -3.20 1.64 -8.51
N ASN A 287 -2.14 2.35 -8.13
CA ASN A 287 -1.55 3.40 -8.94
C ASN A 287 -0.99 2.89 -10.27
N GLN A 288 -0.36 1.70 -10.30
CA GLN A 288 0.15 1.10 -11.53
C GLN A 288 -0.96 0.68 -12.50
N ILE A 289 -2.02 0.04 -12.01
CA ILE A 289 -3.19 -0.33 -12.83
C ILE A 289 -3.88 0.93 -13.37
N GLY A 290 -4.04 1.96 -12.53
CA GLY A 290 -4.62 3.21 -12.96
C GLY A 290 -3.75 3.96 -13.98
N GLN A 291 -2.43 3.99 -13.79
CA GLN A 291 -1.51 4.57 -14.76
C GLN A 291 -1.60 3.87 -16.13
N LEU A 292 -1.69 2.53 -16.14
CA LEU A 292 -1.89 1.77 -17.39
C LEU A 292 -3.20 2.16 -18.07
N ALA A 293 -4.28 2.28 -17.31
CA ALA A 293 -5.59 2.67 -17.83
C ALA A 293 -5.56 4.08 -18.43
N VAL A 294 -4.97 5.07 -17.72
CA VAL A 294 -4.86 6.45 -18.22
C VAL A 294 -3.98 6.50 -19.46
N SER A 295 -2.77 5.91 -19.40
CA SER A 295 -1.82 5.99 -20.52
C SER A 295 -2.39 5.35 -21.79
N LEU A 296 -3.06 4.19 -21.69
CA LEU A 296 -3.70 3.54 -22.83
C LEU A 296 -4.86 4.38 -23.35
N SER A 297 -5.75 4.86 -22.47
CA SER A 297 -6.93 5.63 -22.87
C SER A 297 -6.53 6.95 -23.50
N SER A 298 -5.58 7.69 -22.92
CA SER A 298 -5.14 8.98 -23.44
C SER A 298 -4.46 8.84 -24.80
N ALA A 299 -3.53 7.89 -24.94
CA ALA A 299 -2.85 7.64 -26.22
C ALA A 299 -3.85 7.20 -27.31
N MET A 300 -4.81 6.35 -26.95
CA MET A 300 -5.84 5.91 -27.88
C MET A 300 -6.78 7.04 -28.27
N ASN A 301 -7.20 7.88 -27.32
CA ASN A 301 -8.06 9.03 -27.54
C ASN A 301 -7.38 10.06 -28.45
N GLU A 302 -6.13 10.38 -28.16
CA GLU A 302 -5.37 11.33 -28.96
C GLU A 302 -5.24 10.82 -30.40
N GLN A 303 -4.84 9.57 -30.59
CA GLN A 303 -4.72 8.99 -31.94
C GLN A 303 -6.07 8.91 -32.65
N HIS A 304 -7.14 8.54 -31.95
CA HIS A 304 -8.48 8.42 -32.56
C HIS A 304 -9.02 9.77 -33.01
N ARG A 305 -8.78 10.85 -32.25
CA ARG A 305 -9.16 12.24 -32.64
C ARG A 305 -8.38 12.78 -33.84
N GLN A 306 -7.23 12.19 -34.16
CA GLN A 306 -6.45 12.52 -35.35
C GLN A 306 -6.96 11.83 -36.62
N GLY A 307 -8.04 11.06 -36.53
CA GLY A 307 -8.63 10.36 -37.62
C GLY A 307 -9.99 10.88 -38.04
N VAL A 308 -10.51 10.34 -39.14
CA VAL A 308 -11.87 10.55 -39.63
C VAL A 308 -12.64 9.25 -39.63
N ASP A 309 -13.92 9.33 -39.32
CA ASP A 309 -14.86 8.22 -39.30
C ASP A 309 -15.45 7.95 -40.71
N LEU A 310 -16.37 6.98 -40.81
CA LEU A 310 -17.01 6.66 -42.12
C LEU A 310 -17.96 7.76 -42.62
N ASN A 311 -18.37 8.69 -41.77
CA ASN A 311 -19.23 9.82 -42.14
C ASN A 311 -18.42 11.04 -42.58
N GLY A 312 -17.09 10.99 -42.43
CA GLY A 312 -16.18 12.11 -42.65
C GLY A 312 -16.06 13.05 -41.43
N ASP A 313 -16.60 12.66 -40.28
CA ASP A 313 -16.50 13.41 -39.07
C ASP A 313 -15.16 13.08 -38.35
N GLN A 314 -14.61 14.08 -37.61
CA GLN A 314 -13.42 13.88 -36.78
C GLN A 314 -13.70 12.86 -35.68
N GLY A 315 -12.72 12.01 -35.36
CA GLY A 315 -12.83 11.05 -34.26
C GLY A 315 -13.04 11.71 -32.89
N GLU A 316 -13.94 11.13 -32.11
CA GLU A 316 -14.17 11.52 -30.71
C GLU A 316 -13.22 10.73 -29.78
N ASN A 317 -13.27 10.98 -28.46
CA ASN A 317 -12.56 10.14 -27.50
C ASN A 317 -13.02 8.69 -27.63
N PHE A 318 -12.07 7.75 -27.76
CA PHE A 318 -12.37 6.34 -27.87
C PHE A 318 -12.73 5.71 -26.53
N PHE A 319 -12.02 6.10 -25.46
CA PHE A 319 -12.27 5.69 -24.09
C PHE A 319 -12.64 6.88 -23.21
N ASN A 320 -13.57 6.66 -22.28
CA ASN A 320 -13.74 7.50 -21.11
C ASN A 320 -12.84 6.98 -20.01
N ILE A 321 -12.38 7.88 -19.15
CA ILE A 321 -11.58 7.58 -17.97
C ILE A 321 -12.01 8.47 -16.82
N ARG A 322 -11.85 8.00 -15.58
CA ARG A 322 -12.17 8.80 -14.41
C ARG A 322 -11.11 9.86 -14.17
N ALA A 323 -11.54 11.08 -13.90
CA ALA A 323 -10.68 12.20 -13.52
C ALA A 323 -9.88 11.91 -12.24
N PRO A 324 -8.75 12.59 -12.03
CA PRO A 324 -7.97 12.52 -10.78
C PRO A 324 -8.84 12.76 -9.54
N GLN A 325 -8.56 12.05 -8.45
CA GLN A 325 -9.21 12.29 -7.17
C GLN A 325 -8.36 13.23 -6.32
N THR A 326 -9.03 14.12 -5.59
CA THR A 326 -8.37 15.12 -4.76
C THR A 326 -9.07 15.23 -3.41
N TYR A 327 -8.29 15.45 -2.36
CA TYR A 327 -8.78 15.61 -0.99
C TYR A 327 -8.05 16.76 -0.31
N GLY A 328 -8.79 17.66 0.35
CA GLY A 328 -8.20 18.68 1.23
C GLY A 328 -8.05 18.13 2.64
N TYR A 329 -7.00 18.52 3.34
CA TYR A 329 -6.84 18.17 4.76
C TYR A 329 -7.87 18.89 5.62
N GLU A 330 -8.30 18.26 6.73
CA GLU A 330 -9.28 18.86 7.64
C GLU A 330 -8.78 20.15 8.30
N SER A 331 -7.47 20.33 8.38
CA SER A 331 -6.81 21.51 8.93
C SER A 331 -6.73 22.69 7.98
N ASN A 332 -7.11 22.52 6.70
CA ASN A 332 -7.05 23.54 5.69
C ASN A 332 -7.96 24.74 6.00
N SER A 333 -7.65 25.85 5.37
CA SER A 333 -8.57 26.98 5.22
C SER A 333 -9.83 26.58 4.42
N ASP A 334 -10.69 27.54 4.09
CA ASP A 334 -11.88 27.27 3.24
C ASP A 334 -11.52 27.05 1.75
N ALA A 335 -10.23 27.02 1.37
CA ALA A 335 -9.79 26.77 0.01
C ALA A 335 -10.06 25.31 -0.41
N THR A 336 -10.51 25.12 -1.64
CA THR A 336 -10.85 23.83 -2.21
C THR A 336 -10.27 23.68 -3.61
N ILE A 337 -10.14 22.43 -4.09
CA ILE A 337 -9.85 22.15 -5.49
C ILE A 337 -11.17 22.20 -6.26
N THR A 338 -11.21 22.97 -7.33
CA THR A 338 -12.38 23.17 -8.19
C THR A 338 -12.38 22.28 -9.42
N SER A 339 -11.19 22.00 -9.97
CA SER A 339 -11.00 21.08 -11.11
C SER A 339 -9.73 20.27 -10.92
N ALA A 340 -9.76 19.01 -11.42
CA ALA A 340 -8.60 18.14 -11.51
C ALA A 340 -8.75 17.29 -12.79
N GLU A 341 -7.88 17.51 -13.75
CA GLU A 341 -7.96 16.88 -15.06
C GLU A 341 -6.59 16.32 -15.48
N PHE A 342 -6.59 15.38 -16.41
CA PHE A 342 -5.35 14.95 -17.07
C PHE A 342 -4.96 15.98 -18.11
N ASP A 343 -3.67 16.32 -18.16
CA ASP A 343 -3.11 17.14 -19.22
C ASP A 343 -2.73 16.25 -20.42
N PRO A 344 -3.48 16.30 -21.54
CA PRO A 344 -3.19 15.44 -22.68
C PRO A 344 -1.79 15.63 -23.27
N SER A 345 -1.23 16.82 -23.14
CA SER A 345 0.09 17.16 -23.67
C SER A 345 1.25 16.62 -22.80
N ARG A 346 0.97 16.22 -21.55
CA ARG A 346 1.95 15.82 -20.56
C ARG A 346 1.66 14.45 -19.95
N VAL A 347 0.83 13.60 -20.59
CA VAL A 347 0.47 12.26 -20.11
C VAL A 347 1.70 11.35 -19.92
N ASP A 348 2.76 11.57 -20.67
CA ASP A 348 4.03 10.87 -20.56
C ASP A 348 4.78 11.17 -19.24
N GLU A 349 4.44 12.25 -18.54
CA GLU A 349 4.95 12.58 -17.20
C GLU A 349 4.26 11.81 -16.08
N LEU A 350 3.08 11.21 -16.32
CA LEU A 350 2.34 10.47 -15.31
C LEU A 350 3.18 9.38 -14.65
N ARG A 351 3.09 9.30 -13.33
CA ARG A 351 3.76 8.28 -12.52
C ARG A 351 2.72 7.52 -11.69
N ALA A 352 3.05 6.28 -11.36
CA ALA A 352 2.22 5.43 -10.51
C ALA A 352 2.39 5.80 -9.03
N THR A 353 2.01 7.02 -8.67
CA THR A 353 2.13 7.57 -7.31
C THR A 353 1.06 8.63 -7.07
N ASP A 354 0.82 8.89 -5.79
CA ASP A 354 0.02 10.03 -5.35
C ASP A 354 0.96 11.21 -5.01
N TYR A 355 0.38 12.39 -4.85
CA TYR A 355 1.11 13.60 -4.56
C TYR A 355 0.44 14.38 -3.41
N THR A 356 1.26 14.98 -2.58
CA THR A 356 0.83 15.98 -1.60
C THR A 356 1.23 17.35 -2.11
N VAL A 357 0.26 18.25 -2.24
CA VAL A 357 0.48 19.67 -2.54
C VAL A 357 0.36 20.43 -1.22
N SER A 358 1.43 21.09 -0.80
CA SER A 358 1.45 21.94 0.39
C SER A 358 1.75 23.38 -0.02
N PHE A 359 1.25 24.36 0.75
CA PHE A 359 1.45 25.77 0.46
C PHE A 359 2.42 26.40 1.47
N ASP A 360 3.50 27.04 0.96
CA ASP A 360 4.40 27.93 1.71
C ASP A 360 4.07 29.39 1.30
N GLY A 361 3.29 30.06 2.13
CA GLY A 361 2.63 31.30 1.74
C GLY A 361 1.59 31.06 0.65
N ALA A 362 1.78 31.63 -0.52
CA ALA A 362 0.93 31.41 -1.69
C ALA A 362 1.58 30.48 -2.74
N ASN A 363 2.77 29.93 -2.46
CA ASN A 363 3.47 29.12 -3.42
C ASN A 363 3.19 27.63 -3.16
N PRO A 364 2.76 26.87 -4.18
CA PRO A 364 2.58 25.43 -4.05
C PRO A 364 3.94 24.70 -4.03
N VAL A 365 4.04 23.66 -3.20
CA VAL A 365 5.14 22.71 -3.19
C VAL A 365 4.53 21.34 -3.42
N VAL A 366 4.89 20.69 -4.52
CA VAL A 366 4.38 19.39 -4.92
C VAL A 366 5.37 18.31 -4.51
N THR A 367 4.93 17.34 -3.72
CA THR A 367 5.77 16.24 -3.22
C THR A 367 5.17 14.90 -3.61
N ARG A 368 5.99 13.99 -4.11
CA ARG A 368 5.60 12.61 -4.40
C ARG A 368 5.52 11.78 -3.12
N ASN A 369 4.42 11.04 -2.94
CA ASN A 369 4.20 10.25 -1.73
C ASN A 369 5.02 8.94 -1.68
N ASP A 370 5.48 8.43 -2.84
CA ASP A 370 6.27 7.19 -2.91
C ASP A 370 7.73 7.35 -2.46
N ASN A 371 8.30 8.55 -2.56
CA ASN A 371 9.73 8.78 -2.28
C ASN A 371 10.04 10.12 -1.60
N GLY A 372 9.05 10.97 -1.34
CA GLY A 372 9.21 12.27 -0.71
C GLY A 372 9.96 13.32 -1.54
N GLN A 373 10.13 13.10 -2.84
CA GLN A 373 10.80 14.06 -3.71
C GLN A 373 9.85 15.15 -4.18
N GLU A 374 10.33 16.38 -4.18
CA GLU A 374 9.63 17.50 -4.81
C GLU A 374 9.58 17.34 -6.34
N VAL A 375 8.49 17.76 -6.93
CA VAL A 375 8.23 17.73 -8.37
C VAL A 375 8.14 19.14 -8.89
N GLU A 376 8.83 19.42 -9.97
CA GLU A 376 8.70 20.69 -10.68
C GLU A 376 7.32 20.80 -11.32
N PHE A 377 6.74 21.98 -11.30
CA PHE A 377 5.46 22.31 -11.92
C PHE A 377 5.65 23.47 -12.89
N ASP A 378 4.64 23.73 -13.72
CA ASP A 378 4.64 24.81 -14.67
C ASP A 378 4.42 26.14 -13.95
N GLN A 379 5.52 26.89 -13.75
CA GLN A 379 5.49 28.15 -13.00
C GLN A 379 4.74 29.26 -13.76
N ASP A 380 4.82 29.27 -15.10
CA ASP A 380 4.15 30.29 -15.92
C ASP A 380 2.62 30.11 -15.85
N ALA A 381 2.13 28.85 -15.94
CA ALA A 381 0.71 28.54 -15.78
C ALA A 381 0.20 28.88 -14.37
N TRP A 382 1.01 28.67 -13.33
CA TRP A 382 0.66 29.06 -11.96
C TRP A 382 0.59 30.59 -11.78
N ASP A 383 1.57 31.32 -12.30
CA ASP A 383 1.67 32.77 -12.13
C ASP A 383 0.59 33.52 -12.94
N ASP A 384 0.24 33.03 -14.13
CA ASP A 384 -0.69 33.68 -15.04
C ASP A 384 -2.15 33.31 -14.77
N ASP A 385 -2.44 31.99 -14.60
CA ASP A 385 -3.80 31.45 -14.58
C ASP A 385 -4.17 30.75 -13.24
N GLN A 386 -3.23 30.62 -12.31
CA GLN A 386 -3.37 29.84 -11.05
C GLN A 386 -3.68 28.35 -11.32
N GLU A 387 -3.25 27.84 -12.48
CA GLU A 387 -3.31 26.43 -12.84
C GLU A 387 -2.05 25.72 -12.41
N LEU A 388 -2.16 24.72 -11.52
CA LEU A 388 -1.03 23.91 -11.08
C LEU A 388 -0.87 22.69 -12.00
N LYS A 389 0.11 22.77 -12.93
CA LYS A 389 0.40 21.71 -13.91
C LYS A 389 1.67 20.97 -13.53
N PHE A 390 1.53 19.70 -13.21
CA PHE A 390 2.65 18.82 -12.84
C PHE A 390 2.31 17.35 -13.11
N GLY A 391 3.31 16.54 -13.46
CA GLY A 391 3.19 15.08 -13.51
C GLY A 391 2.02 14.56 -14.36
N GLY A 392 1.62 15.28 -15.41
CA GLY A 392 0.53 14.90 -16.32
C GLY A 392 -0.87 15.25 -15.85
N VAL A 393 -1.00 16.15 -14.85
CA VAL A 393 -2.30 16.65 -14.37
C VAL A 393 -2.33 18.18 -14.28
N THR A 394 -3.51 18.74 -14.42
CA THR A 394 -3.83 20.14 -14.18
C THR A 394 -4.80 20.25 -13.03
N ILE A 395 -4.47 21.02 -12.02
CA ILE A 395 -5.28 21.23 -10.81
C ILE A 395 -5.60 22.72 -10.70
N GLU A 396 -6.87 23.04 -10.53
CA GLU A 396 -7.37 24.39 -10.27
C GLU A 396 -7.87 24.50 -8.83
N PHE A 397 -7.53 25.59 -8.17
CA PHE A 397 -7.98 25.89 -6.81
C PHE A 397 -9.08 26.97 -6.83
N SER A 398 -9.87 27.00 -5.76
CA SER A 398 -10.82 28.08 -5.56
C SER A 398 -10.12 29.44 -5.38
N ASP A 399 -10.68 30.48 -5.98
CA ASP A 399 -10.29 31.87 -5.71
C ASP A 399 -11.49 32.80 -5.96
N PRO A 400 -12.07 33.44 -4.95
CA PRO A 400 -11.82 33.32 -3.51
C PRO A 400 -12.55 32.13 -2.85
N PRO A 401 -12.05 31.54 -1.77
CA PRO A 401 -10.75 31.81 -1.15
C PRO A 401 -9.65 31.01 -1.84
N ALA A 402 -8.51 31.65 -2.04
CA ALA A 402 -7.29 31.00 -2.51
C ALA A 402 -6.62 30.20 -1.36
N PRO A 403 -5.82 29.18 -1.67
CA PRO A 403 -5.00 28.48 -0.68
C PRO A 403 -4.03 29.40 0.05
N ILE A 404 -3.77 29.15 1.31
CA ILE A 404 -2.87 29.91 2.18
C ILE A 404 -1.79 29.04 2.78
N ASP A 405 -0.85 29.69 3.46
CA ASP A 405 0.24 29.02 4.18
C ASP A 405 -0.26 27.92 5.12
N GLY A 406 0.28 26.71 4.95
CA GLY A 406 -0.07 25.52 5.72
C GLY A 406 -1.21 24.70 5.15
N ASP A 407 -1.94 25.15 4.13
CA ASP A 407 -2.94 24.33 3.44
C ASP A 407 -2.26 23.14 2.73
N GLN A 408 -2.89 21.98 2.77
CA GLN A 408 -2.40 20.74 2.17
C GLN A 408 -3.51 20.01 1.42
N PHE A 409 -3.16 19.45 0.27
CA PHE A 409 -4.08 18.69 -0.58
C PHE A 409 -3.42 17.41 -1.05
N GLU A 410 -4.15 16.31 -0.96
CA GLU A 410 -3.76 15.03 -1.53
C GLU A 410 -4.31 14.92 -2.94
N ILE A 411 -3.46 14.60 -3.89
CA ILE A 411 -3.81 14.38 -5.29
C ILE A 411 -3.51 12.93 -5.63
N GLN A 412 -4.54 12.21 -6.07
CA GLN A 412 -4.46 10.81 -6.50
C GLN A 412 -4.79 10.72 -8.00
N PRO A 413 -3.81 10.99 -8.89
CA PRO A 413 -4.09 11.09 -10.32
C PRO A 413 -4.66 9.82 -10.91
N VAL A 414 -4.04 8.70 -10.59
CA VAL A 414 -4.27 7.44 -11.29
C VAL A 414 -4.93 6.35 -10.44
N ARG A 415 -4.92 6.47 -9.12
CA ARG A 415 -5.30 5.41 -8.17
C ARG A 415 -6.65 4.75 -8.49
N ARG A 416 -7.65 5.54 -8.87
CA ARG A 416 -9.01 5.08 -9.19
C ARG A 416 -9.40 5.27 -10.65
N ALA A 417 -8.44 5.59 -11.52
CA ALA A 417 -8.73 5.87 -12.93
C ALA A 417 -9.33 4.67 -13.66
N GLY A 418 -8.87 3.45 -13.33
CA GLY A 418 -9.40 2.21 -13.88
C GLY A 418 -10.89 1.98 -13.64
N ALA A 419 -11.45 2.53 -12.55
CA ALA A 419 -12.87 2.41 -12.23
C ALA A 419 -13.80 3.05 -13.28
N GLY A 420 -13.32 4.10 -13.94
CA GLY A 420 -14.11 4.85 -14.94
C GLY A 420 -13.78 4.49 -16.38
N MET A 421 -12.89 3.53 -16.62
CA MET A 421 -12.55 3.16 -17.99
C MET A 421 -13.70 2.45 -18.69
N GLU A 422 -14.17 3.02 -19.78
CA GLU A 422 -15.22 2.45 -20.65
C GLU A 422 -15.01 2.87 -22.11
N ALA A 423 -15.50 2.05 -23.05
CA ALA A 423 -15.53 2.44 -24.45
C ALA A 423 -16.59 3.55 -24.64
N ASN A 424 -16.17 4.72 -25.12
CA ASN A 424 -17.06 5.85 -25.34
C ASN A 424 -17.88 5.73 -26.63
N ILE A 425 -17.31 5.01 -27.61
CA ILE A 425 -17.93 4.83 -28.92
C ILE A 425 -18.89 3.65 -28.89
N SER A 426 -20.13 3.87 -29.30
CA SER A 426 -21.15 2.81 -29.41
C SER A 426 -21.61 2.56 -30.86
N ASP A 427 -21.34 3.50 -31.77
CA ASP A 427 -21.66 3.40 -33.19
C ASP A 427 -20.43 2.95 -33.98
N LEU A 428 -20.58 1.88 -34.75
CA LEU A 428 -19.48 1.31 -35.56
C LEU A 428 -18.94 2.31 -36.58
N ASP A 429 -19.80 3.18 -37.12
CA ASP A 429 -19.41 4.13 -38.15
C ASP A 429 -18.54 5.26 -37.60
N LYS A 430 -18.59 5.49 -36.27
CA LYS A 430 -17.82 6.52 -35.57
C LYS A 430 -16.38 6.12 -35.23
N ILE A 431 -15.94 4.90 -35.56
CA ILE A 431 -14.52 4.55 -35.41
C ILE A 431 -13.71 5.26 -36.47
N ALA A 432 -12.84 6.18 -36.08
CA ALA A 432 -12.02 6.98 -36.98
C ALA A 432 -10.81 6.18 -37.50
N ALA A 433 -11.02 5.38 -38.53
CA ALA A 433 -10.00 4.53 -39.12
C ALA A 433 -9.16 5.23 -40.19
N GLY A 434 -9.70 6.26 -40.85
CA GLY A 434 -9.03 7.05 -41.86
C GLY A 434 -8.23 8.22 -41.28
N SER A 435 -7.31 8.79 -42.07
CA SER A 435 -6.56 10.00 -41.70
C SER A 435 -7.23 11.25 -42.27
N PHE A 436 -7.19 12.35 -41.53
CA PHE A 436 -7.76 13.63 -41.96
C PHE A 436 -6.92 14.34 -43.03
N ALA A 437 -5.63 14.04 -43.11
CA ALA A 437 -4.72 14.69 -44.06
C ALA A 437 -3.60 13.76 -44.51
N GLU A 438 -3.03 14.09 -45.67
CA GLU A 438 -1.81 13.49 -46.20
C GLU A 438 -0.71 14.54 -46.15
N PHE A 439 0.42 14.18 -45.57
CA PHE A 439 1.60 15.02 -45.45
C PHE A 439 2.68 14.50 -46.41
N GLU A 440 3.00 15.25 -47.42
CA GLU A 440 4.05 14.91 -48.40
C GLU A 440 5.15 15.99 -48.39
N GLY A 441 6.38 15.56 -48.40
CA GLY A 441 7.54 16.48 -48.47
C GLY A 441 8.75 15.98 -47.75
N ASN A 442 9.76 16.84 -47.65
CA ASN A 442 11.02 16.56 -46.97
C ASN A 442 11.29 17.49 -45.77
N LEU A 443 10.31 18.32 -45.37
CA LEU A 443 10.39 19.09 -44.12
C LEU A 443 10.18 18.12 -42.97
N ASP A 444 11.11 18.13 -41.99
CA ASP A 444 11.00 17.27 -40.83
C ASP A 444 9.98 17.83 -39.82
N VAL A 445 8.81 17.22 -39.78
CA VAL A 445 7.71 17.61 -38.90
C VAL A 445 7.26 16.43 -38.03
N GLY A 446 6.84 16.75 -36.81
CA GLY A 446 6.31 15.77 -35.85
C GLY A 446 5.10 16.31 -35.12
N ASN A 447 4.54 15.50 -34.20
CA ASN A 447 3.39 15.85 -33.38
C ASN A 447 2.22 16.42 -34.21
N ILE A 448 1.92 15.73 -35.33
CA ILE A 448 0.85 16.16 -36.22
C ILE A 448 -0.49 15.89 -35.53
N SER A 449 -1.30 16.92 -35.39
CA SER A 449 -2.60 16.86 -34.75
C SER A 449 -3.61 17.78 -35.44
N MET A 450 -4.87 17.63 -35.09
CA MET A 450 -5.93 18.51 -35.53
C MET A 450 -6.64 19.09 -34.31
N ALA A 451 -6.88 20.38 -34.27
CA ALA A 451 -7.69 21.03 -33.25
C ALA A 451 -9.13 20.48 -33.28
N ASP A 452 -9.73 20.33 -32.11
CA ASP A 452 -11.08 19.78 -31.95
C ASP A 452 -12.10 20.59 -32.77
N GLY A 453 -12.85 19.89 -33.63
CA GLY A 453 -13.86 20.49 -34.48
C GLY A 453 -13.33 21.23 -35.72
N ALA A 454 -12.00 21.29 -35.89
CA ALA A 454 -11.41 22.02 -37.03
C ALA A 454 -11.81 21.39 -38.38
N LEU A 455 -11.93 20.06 -38.45
CA LEU A 455 -12.32 19.36 -39.71
C LEU A 455 -13.67 19.87 -40.25
N SER A 456 -14.62 20.20 -39.42
CA SER A 456 -15.95 20.70 -39.84
C SER A 456 -15.91 22.07 -40.47
N THR A 457 -14.82 22.82 -40.31
CA THR A 457 -14.64 24.17 -40.82
C THR A 457 -13.67 24.25 -42.01
N LEU A 458 -12.93 23.14 -42.27
CA LEU A 458 -11.98 23.11 -43.38
C LEU A 458 -12.69 22.84 -44.70
N PRO A 459 -12.27 23.50 -45.76
CA PRO A 459 -12.78 23.20 -47.10
C PRO A 459 -12.30 21.82 -47.56
N GLU A 460 -13.21 20.98 -48.08
CA GLU A 460 -12.85 19.70 -48.66
C GLU A 460 -11.90 19.86 -49.85
N GLY A 461 -10.79 19.10 -49.85
CA GLY A 461 -9.86 19.04 -50.98
C GLY A 461 -8.88 20.22 -51.10
N ASP A 462 -8.73 21.07 -50.05
CA ASP A 462 -7.69 22.07 -50.04
C ASP A 462 -6.31 21.48 -49.83
N GLU A 463 -5.36 22.00 -50.61
CA GLU A 463 -3.93 21.68 -50.47
C GLU A 463 -3.19 22.89 -49.93
N TYR A 464 -2.40 22.71 -48.87
CA TYR A 464 -1.51 23.73 -48.34
C TYR A 464 -0.07 23.35 -48.62
N SER A 465 0.76 24.32 -49.01
CA SER A 465 2.18 24.10 -49.18
C SER A 465 2.99 25.11 -48.41
N LEU A 466 4.06 24.63 -47.81
CA LEU A 466 5.02 25.43 -47.04
C LEU A 466 6.43 24.98 -47.40
N THR A 467 7.27 25.93 -47.85
CA THR A 467 8.70 25.69 -48.10
C THR A 467 9.54 26.54 -47.18
N VAL A 468 10.47 25.92 -46.47
CA VAL A 468 11.32 26.58 -45.45
C VAL A 468 12.77 26.42 -45.88
N ASP A 469 13.57 27.48 -45.76
CA ASP A 469 15.02 27.42 -45.99
C ASP A 469 15.79 27.08 -44.72
N GLY A 470 17.09 26.79 -44.86
CA GLY A 470 17.96 26.43 -43.74
C GLY A 470 18.19 27.54 -42.69
N ASN A 471 17.65 28.74 -42.87
CA ASN A 471 17.61 29.80 -41.87
C ASN A 471 16.26 29.97 -41.19
N GLY A 472 15.30 29.07 -41.50
CA GLY A 472 13.94 29.15 -40.97
C GLY A 472 13.05 30.16 -41.65
N VAL A 473 13.49 30.71 -42.79
CA VAL A 473 12.68 31.64 -43.56
C VAL A 473 11.74 30.87 -44.49
N VAL A 474 10.45 31.18 -44.44
CA VAL A 474 9.49 30.66 -45.40
C VAL A 474 9.77 31.26 -46.74
N SER A 475 10.26 30.45 -47.72
CA SER A 475 10.67 30.88 -49.03
C SER A 475 9.53 30.83 -50.04
N ASP A 476 8.56 29.93 -49.86
CA ASP A 476 7.32 29.82 -50.64
C ASP A 476 6.20 29.23 -49.77
N SER A 477 4.99 29.70 -49.95
CA SER A 477 3.82 29.15 -49.31
C SER A 477 2.57 29.40 -50.15
N ASP A 478 1.77 28.32 -50.32
CA ASP A 478 0.42 28.41 -50.81
C ASP A 478 -0.53 27.93 -49.73
N LEU A 479 -1.09 28.90 -49.00
CA LEU A 479 -2.01 28.67 -47.89
C LEU A 479 -3.45 29.01 -48.30
N GLY A 480 -3.69 29.41 -49.55
CA GLY A 480 -5.02 29.83 -50.01
C GLY A 480 -5.60 30.96 -49.14
N SER A 481 -6.70 30.67 -48.43
CA SER A 481 -7.31 31.56 -47.43
C SER A 481 -7.01 31.17 -45.99
N ALA A 482 -6.16 30.12 -45.78
CA ALA A 482 -5.86 29.60 -44.49
C ALA A 482 -5.09 30.59 -43.61
N THR A 483 -5.36 30.51 -42.33
CA THR A 483 -4.60 31.27 -41.32
C THR A 483 -3.49 30.39 -40.75
N MET A 484 -2.28 30.94 -40.64
CA MET A 484 -1.15 30.26 -40.01
C MET A 484 -0.84 30.96 -38.68
N THR A 485 -0.58 30.13 -37.68
CA THR A 485 -0.04 30.57 -36.39
C THR A 485 1.28 29.83 -36.08
N VAL A 486 2.17 30.50 -35.35
CA VAL A 486 3.41 29.91 -34.84
C VAL A 486 3.44 30.16 -33.34
N ASN A 487 3.48 29.07 -32.55
CA ASN A 487 3.42 29.11 -31.09
C ASN A 487 2.18 29.87 -30.57
N GLY A 488 1.05 29.74 -31.29
CA GLY A 488 -0.21 30.41 -30.95
C GLY A 488 -0.33 31.86 -31.40
N GLU A 489 0.73 32.52 -31.93
CA GLU A 489 0.68 33.86 -32.47
C GLU A 489 0.44 33.84 -34.00
N ALA A 490 -0.38 34.77 -34.47
CA ALA A 490 -0.67 34.88 -35.90
C ALA A 490 0.59 35.15 -36.73
N TYR A 491 0.85 34.29 -37.72
CA TYR A 491 2.02 34.32 -38.57
C TYR A 491 1.60 34.43 -40.04
N ASP A 492 1.99 35.53 -40.73
CA ASP A 492 1.79 35.68 -42.16
C ASP A 492 3.14 35.50 -42.91
N PRO A 493 3.38 34.35 -43.52
CA PRO A 493 4.65 34.06 -44.19
C PRO A 493 4.92 35.01 -45.38
N ASN A 494 3.87 35.65 -45.93
CA ASN A 494 3.96 36.54 -47.06
C ASN A 494 4.03 38.06 -46.67
N ALA A 495 4.05 38.35 -45.34
CA ALA A 495 4.08 39.75 -44.87
C ALA A 495 5.40 40.42 -45.25
N THR A 496 5.29 41.60 -45.84
CA THR A 496 6.44 42.42 -46.26
C THR A 496 6.88 43.43 -45.21
N ALA A 497 6.01 43.77 -44.23
CA ALA A 497 6.32 44.66 -43.12
C ALA A 497 5.26 44.54 -41.99
N PRO A 498 5.63 44.16 -40.74
CA PRO A 498 6.96 43.66 -40.38
C PRO A 498 7.28 42.31 -41.02
N THR A 499 8.54 42.07 -41.34
CA THR A 499 8.97 40.75 -41.83
C THR A 499 8.75 39.71 -40.72
N PRO A 500 8.09 38.58 -40.97
CA PRO A 500 7.84 37.57 -39.97
C PRO A 500 9.18 37.02 -39.41
N PRO A 501 9.23 36.66 -38.13
CA PRO A 501 10.44 36.04 -37.58
C PRO A 501 10.69 34.70 -38.25
N PRO A 502 11.97 34.28 -38.41
CA PRO A 502 12.29 32.97 -38.93
C PRO A 502 11.80 31.83 -37.98
N LEU A 503 11.28 30.78 -38.56
CA LEU A 503 10.89 29.57 -37.84
C LEU A 503 12.11 28.91 -37.17
N GLN A 504 11.89 28.24 -36.04
CA GLN A 504 12.93 27.54 -35.30
C GLN A 504 12.54 26.08 -35.11
N ALA A 505 13.56 25.23 -34.93
CA ALA A 505 13.31 23.85 -34.51
C ALA A 505 12.59 23.86 -33.14
N GLY A 506 11.50 23.11 -33.06
CA GLY A 506 10.63 23.08 -31.88
C GLY A 506 9.39 23.99 -31.98
N ASP A 507 9.28 24.87 -33.00
CA ASP A 507 8.11 25.70 -33.21
C ASP A 507 6.86 24.84 -33.51
N ARG A 508 5.76 25.16 -32.83
CA ARG A 508 4.44 24.59 -33.12
C ARG A 508 3.75 25.48 -34.15
N ILE A 509 3.45 24.89 -35.29
CA ILE A 509 2.82 25.56 -36.42
C ILE A 509 1.41 25.04 -36.56
N ALA A 510 0.42 25.97 -36.68
CA ALA A 510 -0.94 25.56 -37.02
C ALA A 510 -1.39 26.27 -38.31
N ILE A 511 -2.01 25.52 -39.21
CA ILE A 511 -2.60 26.00 -40.46
C ILE A 511 -4.06 25.56 -40.47
N ASP A 512 -4.99 26.52 -40.28
CA ASP A 512 -6.44 26.26 -40.17
C ASP A 512 -6.83 25.11 -39.23
N GLY A 513 -6.12 24.97 -38.11
CA GLY A 513 -6.38 23.96 -37.10
C GLY A 513 -5.66 22.63 -37.33
N VAL A 514 -4.89 22.49 -38.41
CA VAL A 514 -3.91 21.42 -38.57
C VAL A 514 -2.62 21.84 -37.90
N GLU A 515 -2.26 21.20 -36.79
CA GLU A 515 -1.08 21.54 -36.02
C GLU A 515 0.04 20.53 -36.22
N PHE A 516 1.29 21.00 -36.28
CA PHE A 516 2.48 20.16 -36.31
C PHE A 516 3.68 20.90 -35.70
N THR A 517 4.66 20.13 -35.22
CA THR A 517 5.92 20.68 -34.68
C THR A 517 7.01 20.56 -35.73
N LEU A 518 7.77 21.62 -35.94
CA LEU A 518 8.96 21.60 -36.78
C LEU A 518 10.14 20.97 -35.99
N ASN A 519 10.53 19.74 -36.34
CA ASN A 519 11.57 19.03 -35.60
C ASN A 519 12.98 19.59 -35.91
N GLU A 520 13.31 19.73 -37.19
CA GLU A 520 14.61 20.22 -37.64
C GLU A 520 14.45 21.18 -38.83
N LEU A 521 15.34 22.15 -38.93
CA LEU A 521 15.46 22.99 -40.12
C LEU A 521 16.29 22.29 -41.19
N PRO A 522 16.07 22.59 -42.49
CA PRO A 522 16.93 22.11 -43.59
C PRO A 522 18.40 22.53 -43.37
N GLU A 523 19.33 21.84 -44.01
CA GLU A 523 20.72 22.26 -43.97
C GLU A 523 20.92 23.64 -44.61
N ALA A 524 21.90 24.38 -44.13
CA ALA A 524 22.18 25.75 -44.62
C ALA A 524 22.37 25.80 -46.13
N GLY A 525 21.46 26.46 -46.85
CA GLY A 525 21.46 26.56 -48.30
C GLY A 525 20.59 25.54 -49.02
N GLU A 526 19.89 24.68 -48.29
CA GLU A 526 18.84 23.79 -48.79
C GLU A 526 17.46 24.31 -48.44
N GLU A 527 16.45 23.87 -49.16
CA GLU A 527 15.03 24.13 -48.91
C GLU A 527 14.32 22.79 -48.68
N ALA A 528 13.39 22.78 -47.74
CA ALA A 528 12.48 21.65 -47.50
C ALA A 528 11.04 22.12 -47.64
N SER A 529 10.22 21.28 -48.31
CA SER A 529 8.82 21.56 -48.50
C SER A 529 7.93 20.56 -47.76
N LEU A 530 6.77 21.03 -47.34
CA LEU A 530 5.69 20.26 -46.83
C LEU A 530 4.41 20.58 -47.62
N ASN A 531 3.78 19.55 -48.14
CA ASN A 531 2.46 19.65 -48.75
C ASN A 531 1.48 18.94 -47.83
N ILE A 532 0.40 19.58 -47.49
CA ILE A 532 -0.69 19.07 -46.66
C ILE A 532 -1.91 19.00 -47.55
N SER A 533 -2.39 17.79 -47.86
CA SER A 533 -3.62 17.56 -48.59
C SER A 533 -4.69 17.06 -47.64
N LEU A 534 -5.79 17.79 -47.49
CA LEU A 534 -6.92 17.34 -46.69
C LEU A 534 -7.59 16.15 -47.34
N SER A 535 -7.83 15.10 -46.60
CA SER A 535 -8.33 13.82 -47.11
C SER A 535 -9.85 13.85 -47.13
N ASP A 536 -10.45 13.56 -48.32
CA ASP A 536 -11.87 13.24 -48.39
C ASP A 536 -12.15 11.94 -47.59
N ALA A 537 -13.34 11.85 -46.97
CA ALA A 537 -13.79 10.63 -46.30
C ALA A 537 -13.73 9.42 -47.25
N ASN A 538 -12.65 8.63 -47.13
CA ASN A 538 -12.45 7.45 -47.96
C ASN A 538 -12.68 6.20 -47.15
N THR A 539 -13.72 5.43 -47.48
CA THR A 539 -14.07 4.19 -46.75
C THR A 539 -12.98 3.11 -46.76
N GLY A 540 -11.96 3.28 -47.59
CA GLY A 540 -10.79 2.39 -47.68
C GLY A 540 -9.54 2.87 -46.97
N ASP A 541 -9.54 4.08 -46.41
CA ASP A 541 -8.39 4.62 -45.68
C ASP A 541 -8.24 3.94 -44.31
N ASN A 542 -7.04 3.47 -44.02
CA ASN A 542 -6.70 2.72 -42.80
C ASN A 542 -5.51 3.32 -42.02
N ARG A 543 -5.03 4.51 -42.45
CA ARG A 543 -3.81 5.08 -41.88
C ARG A 543 -3.94 5.33 -40.38
N ASN A 544 -5.09 5.86 -39.92
CA ASN A 544 -5.31 6.07 -38.49
C ASN A 544 -5.51 4.74 -37.72
N ALA A 545 -6.15 3.75 -38.35
CA ALA A 545 -6.26 2.40 -37.75
C ALA A 545 -4.88 1.76 -37.52
N LEU A 546 -3.96 1.92 -38.50
CA LEU A 546 -2.56 1.48 -38.36
C LEU A 546 -1.82 2.27 -37.26
N ALA A 547 -2.03 3.57 -37.17
CA ALA A 547 -1.44 4.39 -36.11
C ALA A 547 -1.93 3.97 -34.71
N MET A 548 -3.24 3.72 -34.54
CA MET A 548 -3.81 3.17 -33.32
C MET A 548 -3.24 1.80 -32.98
N GLN A 549 -3.08 0.90 -33.96
CA GLN A 549 -2.47 -0.41 -33.76
C GLN A 549 -1.00 -0.29 -33.34
N ASN A 550 -0.24 0.66 -33.89
CA ASN A 550 1.17 0.90 -33.56
C ASN A 550 1.39 1.36 -32.12
N LEU A 551 0.38 1.89 -31.41
CA LEU A 551 0.45 2.23 -29.99
C LEU A 551 0.84 1.02 -29.11
N GLN A 552 0.60 -0.21 -29.58
CA GLN A 552 1.05 -1.44 -28.90
C GLN A 552 2.57 -1.44 -28.66
N SER A 553 3.34 -0.90 -29.57
CA SER A 553 4.80 -0.90 -29.54
C SER A 553 5.41 0.43 -29.05
N GLN A 554 4.59 1.46 -28.85
CA GLN A 554 5.04 2.77 -28.37
C GLN A 554 5.16 2.81 -26.86
N ASN A 555 6.08 3.65 -26.35
CA ASN A 555 6.33 3.83 -24.93
C ASN A 555 5.36 4.86 -24.34
N VAL A 556 4.08 4.53 -24.30
CA VAL A 556 3.02 5.43 -23.84
C VAL A 556 2.89 5.49 -22.30
N VAL A 557 3.49 4.55 -21.58
CA VAL A 557 3.43 4.51 -20.10
C VAL A 557 4.62 5.26 -19.53
N GLY A 558 4.36 6.47 -18.99
CA GLY A 558 5.36 7.35 -18.40
C GLY A 558 6.52 7.69 -19.35
N GLY A 559 6.29 7.66 -20.68
CA GLY A 559 7.30 7.91 -21.71
C GLY A 559 8.42 6.87 -21.82
N ARG A 560 8.31 5.72 -21.11
CA ARG A 560 9.44 4.77 -20.95
C ARG A 560 9.12 3.32 -21.26
N ALA A 561 7.86 2.92 -21.22
CA ALA A 561 7.44 1.54 -21.38
C ALA A 561 6.19 1.42 -22.25
N THR A 562 6.08 0.31 -22.97
CA THR A 562 4.82 -0.08 -23.61
C THR A 562 3.81 -0.53 -22.55
N VAL A 563 2.51 -0.49 -22.87
CA VAL A 563 1.46 -0.94 -21.93
C VAL A 563 1.69 -2.38 -21.48
N SER A 564 2.00 -3.28 -22.41
CA SER A 564 2.30 -4.69 -22.10
C SER A 564 3.60 -4.85 -21.29
N GLY A 565 4.62 -4.05 -21.59
CA GLY A 565 5.88 -4.04 -20.86
C GLY A 565 5.72 -3.57 -19.41
N ALA A 566 4.98 -2.50 -19.19
CA ALA A 566 4.70 -1.97 -17.86
C ALA A 566 3.86 -2.96 -17.03
N TYR A 567 2.84 -3.59 -17.63
CA TYR A 567 2.08 -4.65 -16.96
C TYR A 567 2.97 -5.85 -16.59
N GLY A 568 3.82 -6.32 -17.49
CA GLY A 568 4.75 -7.41 -17.24
C GLY A 568 5.75 -7.08 -16.11
N ALA A 569 6.23 -5.83 -16.04
CA ALA A 569 7.09 -5.36 -14.97
C ALA A 569 6.36 -5.36 -13.60
N MET A 570 5.10 -4.93 -13.56
CA MET A 570 4.26 -4.96 -12.36
C MET A 570 4.04 -6.39 -11.87
N VAL A 571 3.63 -7.32 -12.75
CA VAL A 571 3.47 -8.75 -12.40
C VAL A 571 4.76 -9.34 -11.84
N SER A 572 5.90 -9.00 -12.46
CA SER A 572 7.21 -9.47 -11.98
C SER A 572 7.60 -8.88 -10.62
N ASP A 573 7.29 -7.60 -10.37
CA ASP A 573 7.58 -6.94 -9.08
C ASP A 573 6.77 -7.59 -7.96
N VAL A 574 5.46 -7.79 -8.15
CA VAL A 574 4.59 -8.43 -7.17
C VAL A 574 4.99 -9.89 -6.93
N GLY A 575 5.22 -10.68 -7.99
CA GLY A 575 5.66 -12.07 -7.87
C GLY A 575 7.01 -12.24 -7.18
N ASN A 576 7.98 -11.35 -7.47
CA ASN A 576 9.27 -11.33 -6.77
C ASN A 576 9.11 -10.96 -5.29
N ARG A 577 8.26 -9.98 -4.99
CA ARG A 577 7.94 -9.56 -3.62
C ARG A 577 7.27 -10.69 -2.83
N THR A 578 6.32 -11.40 -3.44
CA THR A 578 5.67 -12.59 -2.87
C THR A 578 6.69 -13.66 -2.52
N ASN A 579 7.58 -14.00 -3.44
CA ASN A 579 8.62 -15.01 -3.22
C ASN A 579 9.62 -14.60 -2.12
N ILE A 580 10.10 -13.34 -2.12
CA ILE A 580 11.00 -12.83 -1.08
C ILE A 580 10.33 -12.87 0.29
N THR A 581 9.05 -12.52 0.36
CA THR A 581 8.29 -12.55 1.62
C THR A 581 8.12 -13.99 2.12
N GLU A 582 7.81 -14.95 1.24
CA GLU A 582 7.71 -16.37 1.57
C GLU A 582 9.01 -16.91 2.18
N VAL A 583 10.15 -16.68 1.51
CA VAL A 583 11.47 -17.12 1.99
C VAL A 583 11.81 -16.49 3.35
N ASN A 584 11.51 -15.21 3.54
CA ASN A 584 11.73 -14.52 4.81
C ASN A 584 10.81 -15.06 5.92
N LEU A 585 9.55 -15.34 5.59
CA LEU A 585 8.57 -15.93 6.50
C LEU A 585 9.04 -17.31 6.98
N ASP A 586 9.43 -18.20 6.08
CA ASP A 586 9.94 -19.53 6.42
C ASP A 586 11.15 -19.44 7.36
N ALA A 587 12.09 -18.53 7.07
CA ALA A 587 13.27 -18.33 7.91
C ALA A 587 12.90 -17.81 9.32
N ARG A 588 11.94 -16.86 9.41
CA ARG A 588 11.48 -16.30 10.70
C ARG A 588 10.64 -17.29 11.49
N GLN A 589 9.83 -18.07 10.81
CA GLN A 589 9.04 -19.14 11.44
C GLN A 589 9.93 -20.23 12.01
N GLY A 590 10.97 -20.66 11.26
CA GLY A 590 11.97 -21.58 11.76
C GLY A 590 12.71 -21.06 13.01
N LEU A 591 13.03 -19.77 13.07
CA LEU A 591 13.61 -19.14 14.27
C LEU A 591 12.61 -19.14 15.44
N THR A 592 11.35 -18.81 15.18
CA THR A 592 10.28 -18.80 16.18
C THR A 592 10.07 -20.20 16.77
N ASP A 593 10.07 -21.25 15.93
CA ASP A 593 9.96 -22.64 16.35
C ASP A 593 11.16 -23.07 17.21
N GLN A 594 12.37 -22.68 16.82
CA GLN A 594 13.58 -22.95 17.59
C GLN A 594 13.53 -22.28 18.97
N LEU A 595 13.15 -21.00 19.05
CA LEU A 595 13.03 -20.27 20.32
C LEU A 595 11.90 -20.81 21.18
N THR A 596 10.80 -21.26 20.57
CA THR A 596 9.71 -21.96 21.27
C THR A 596 10.20 -23.27 21.88
N ALA A 597 10.99 -24.05 21.14
CA ALA A 597 11.59 -25.27 21.65
C ALA A 597 12.56 -24.99 22.81
N VAL A 598 13.37 -23.95 22.74
CA VAL A 598 14.24 -23.51 23.85
C VAL A 598 13.40 -23.08 25.06
N GLN A 599 12.36 -22.29 24.88
CA GLN A 599 11.46 -21.90 25.97
C GLN A 599 10.82 -23.14 26.63
N GLN A 600 10.32 -24.06 25.82
CA GLN A 600 9.73 -25.30 26.33
C GLN A 600 10.75 -26.18 27.07
N SER A 601 12.00 -26.24 26.61
CA SER A 601 13.07 -26.97 27.28
C SER A 601 13.42 -26.38 28.66
N GLU A 602 13.39 -25.05 28.80
CA GLU A 602 13.75 -24.38 30.05
C GLU A 602 12.56 -24.24 31.02
N SER A 603 11.39 -23.91 30.46
CA SER A 603 10.21 -23.49 31.24
C SER A 603 9.04 -24.48 31.14
N GLY A 604 9.10 -25.41 30.22
CA GLY A 604 8.02 -26.36 29.95
C GLY A 604 8.00 -27.54 30.98
N VAL A 605 6.86 -28.19 31.05
CA VAL A 605 6.66 -29.38 31.88
C VAL A 605 7.08 -30.62 31.13
N ASN A 606 8.05 -31.38 31.70
CA ASN A 606 8.41 -32.70 31.22
C ASN A 606 7.68 -33.78 32.04
N LEU A 607 6.75 -34.50 31.40
CA LEU A 607 5.92 -35.50 32.08
C LEU A 607 6.75 -36.61 32.77
N ASP A 608 7.84 -37.06 32.16
CA ASP A 608 8.70 -38.13 32.73
C ASP A 608 9.42 -37.64 33.98
N GLU A 609 9.91 -36.38 33.96
CA GLU A 609 10.54 -35.78 35.14
C GLU A 609 9.53 -35.54 36.25
N GLU A 610 8.35 -35.04 35.94
CA GLU A 610 7.30 -34.82 36.94
C GLU A 610 6.76 -36.13 37.50
N ALA A 611 6.62 -37.18 36.70
CA ALA A 611 6.27 -38.53 37.17
C ALA A 611 7.32 -39.07 38.12
N ALA A 612 8.62 -38.92 37.80
CA ALA A 612 9.71 -39.31 38.68
C ALA A 612 9.72 -38.48 39.98
N ASN A 613 9.48 -37.18 39.91
CA ASN A 613 9.33 -36.26 41.03
C ASN A 613 8.17 -36.69 41.95
N LEU A 614 7.03 -37.02 41.35
CA LEU A 614 5.82 -37.44 42.07
C LEU A 614 6.10 -38.70 42.88
N ILE A 615 6.76 -39.73 42.28
CA ILE A 615 7.17 -40.94 42.99
C ILE A 615 8.16 -40.60 44.12
N ARG A 616 9.14 -39.74 43.88
CA ARG A 616 10.13 -39.32 44.89
C ARG A 616 9.47 -38.59 46.06
N TYR A 617 8.58 -37.64 45.79
CA TYR A 617 7.87 -36.90 46.84
C TYR A 617 6.87 -37.80 47.60
N GLN A 618 6.25 -38.77 46.94
CA GLN A 618 5.43 -39.79 47.61
C GLN A 618 6.25 -40.64 48.56
N GLN A 619 7.47 -41.03 48.22
CA GLN A 619 8.39 -41.74 49.13
C GLN A 619 8.80 -40.86 50.30
N PHE A 620 9.08 -39.56 50.05
CA PHE A 620 9.38 -38.63 51.16
C PHE A 620 8.20 -38.46 52.11
N TYR A 621 6.98 -38.36 51.56
CA TYR A 621 5.76 -38.28 52.36
C TYR A 621 5.62 -39.54 53.27
N GLN A 622 5.77 -40.74 52.68
CA GLN A 622 5.72 -42.01 53.44
C GLN A 622 6.82 -42.13 54.48
N ALA A 623 8.04 -41.71 54.17
CA ALA A 623 9.17 -41.72 55.11
C ALA A 623 8.90 -40.82 56.33
N ASN A 624 8.41 -39.56 56.11
CA ASN A 624 8.07 -38.64 57.18
C ASN A 624 6.87 -39.12 58.01
N ALA A 625 5.87 -39.77 57.37
CA ALA A 625 4.75 -40.42 58.08
C ALA A 625 5.26 -41.52 59.05
N ARG A 626 6.25 -42.32 58.61
CA ARG A 626 6.88 -43.32 59.47
C ARG A 626 7.67 -42.69 60.61
N VAL A 627 8.33 -41.54 60.41
CA VAL A 627 9.03 -40.81 61.50
C VAL A 627 8.04 -40.38 62.57
N ILE A 628 6.85 -39.88 62.14
CA ILE A 628 5.77 -39.49 63.07
C ILE A 628 5.25 -40.71 63.85
N ASP A 629 4.98 -41.83 63.17
CA ASP A 629 4.54 -43.07 63.85
C ASP A 629 5.58 -43.56 64.87
N THR A 630 6.87 -43.51 64.49
CA THR A 630 7.97 -43.90 65.43
C THR A 630 8.05 -42.95 66.61
N ALA A 631 7.90 -41.62 66.35
CA ALA A 631 7.87 -40.62 67.43
C ALA A 631 6.68 -40.81 68.35
N GLY A 632 5.51 -41.19 67.83
CA GLY A 632 4.32 -41.58 68.63
C GLY A 632 4.59 -42.78 69.56
N LYS A 633 5.15 -43.86 68.98
CA LYS A 633 5.49 -45.05 69.74
C LYS A 633 6.53 -44.79 70.85
N LEU A 634 7.54 -43.96 70.58
CA LEU A 634 8.51 -43.56 71.59
C LEU A 634 7.84 -42.71 72.71
N MET A 635 6.89 -41.84 72.35
CA MET A 635 6.16 -41.03 73.32
C MET A 635 5.28 -41.94 74.23
N ASP A 636 4.56 -42.89 73.63
CA ASP A 636 3.76 -43.86 74.34
C ASP A 636 4.63 -44.72 75.32
N THR A 637 5.80 -45.08 74.83
CA THR A 637 6.76 -45.82 75.68
C THR A 637 7.25 -45.02 76.86
N ILE A 638 7.55 -43.70 76.66
CA ILE A 638 7.93 -42.75 77.73
C ILE A 638 6.80 -42.55 78.73
N LEU A 639 5.58 -42.40 78.23
CA LEU A 639 4.40 -42.27 79.07
C LEU A 639 4.12 -43.50 79.92
N ASN A 640 4.25 -44.68 79.34
CA ASN A 640 4.09 -45.95 80.01
C ASN A 640 5.22 -46.29 81.06
N LEU A 641 6.42 -45.66 80.88
CA LEU A 641 7.50 -45.77 81.89
C LEU A 641 7.27 -44.81 83.11
N ARG A 642 6.35 -43.89 83.03
CA ARG A 642 6.07 -42.87 84.10
C ARG A 642 4.80 -43.19 84.92
N GLY A 643 4.03 -44.23 84.51
CA GLY A 643 2.90 -44.74 85.24
C GLY A 643 3.32 -46.01 85.98
#